data_66432551ae1bb0d80faff2dd61de5b44
#
_entry.id   66432551ae1bb0d80faff2dd61de5b44
#
_cell.length_a   1.000
_cell.length_b   1.000
_cell.length_c   1.000
_cell.angle_alpha   90.00
_cell.angle_beta   90.00
_cell.angle_gamma   90.00
#
_symmetry.space_group_name_H-M   'P 1'
#
loop_
_entity.id
_entity.type
_entity.pdbx_description
1 polymer ?
#
loop_
_entity_poly.entity_id
_entity_poly.type
_entity_poly.pdbx_seq_one_letter_code
_entity_poly.pdbx_strand_id
1 'polypeptide(L)'
;MQNISIRGARTHNLRNIDLDLPRDRLIVITGLSGSGKSSLAFDTIYAEGQRRYVESLSAYARQFLSMMDKPDVDHIEGLSPAISIEQKTASHNPRSTVGTVTEIYDYLRLLFARAGTPRCPEHDRDLRAQTVSQMVDQALSLPEGTKLVLLAPVVQARKGEHTQLLADLRSQGYVRARIDGEICELDDPPKLDLRRKHTIEVVVDRFKVRQDIKQRLTESFETALKLADGVVKVAPMEKGDKAALASLGGAEVLFSDRFACPICSFSIAELEPRLFSFNNPAGACGTCDGLGVKQFFGLDRVVRYPDLSLAGGAIRGWDRRNSYYFSMIQSLAKHYDFDIELPWSKLSAKIQKILLHGSGEEKIQFNYLTGHGLSINRKHQFEGILPNLERRYRETDSSMVREELAKFLSTQPCPDCKGTRLNTAARNVYVSSKSIPEVTTMSVAHALEFFSTLNLEGWRGEIAAKVVKEIQNRLRFLADVGLEYLSLDRSAETLSGGEAQRIRLASQIGSGLVGVMYILDEPSVGLHQRDNRRLLNTLIHLRDTGNTVIVVEHDEEAIAASDHVVDLGPGAGVHGGQIVAQGTPAEIMAHPASITGQYLSGRKQVPLPVRRRAADDSRWLTIRGARGNNLKNLTVRIPLGVMTCVTGVSGSGKSTLVNDTLYLYTAEKLNGSSETPHSPCDRIDGLDSVDRVIDISQSPIGRTPRSNPATYTGLFTPIRELFAGTQESRSRGYKSGRFSFNVKGGRCEACQGDGVLRVEMHFLPDVYVPCDVCKGQRYNRETLEVRYKGKNISNVLDMTVEDALPFFAAIPMIAPKLQTLMEVGLSYVQLGQNATTLSGGEAQRVKLAKELSKRATGNTLYILDEPTTGLHFHDIAQLLVVLQKLRDQGNTIVVIEHNLDVIKTADWVIDLGPEGGNGGGQLVAEGTPETVAGIRKSYTGQYLAPLLKKNRAA
;
A
#
# COMPACT_ATOMS: atom_id res chain seq x y z
N MET A 1 31.43 -17.34 -21.47
CA MET A 1 32.13 -16.26 -20.68
C MET A 1 31.89 -16.55 -19.22
N GLN A 2 32.93 -16.56 -18.38
CA GLN A 2 32.82 -16.84 -16.94
C GLN A 2 32.59 -15.58 -16.11
N ASN A 3 32.85 -14.39 -16.70
CA ASN A 3 32.75 -13.10 -16.02
C ASN A 3 31.87 -12.12 -16.80
N ILE A 4 31.31 -11.15 -16.07
CA ILE A 4 30.76 -9.89 -16.60
C ILE A 4 31.89 -8.88 -16.53
N SER A 5 32.35 -8.38 -17.70
CA SER A 5 33.46 -7.44 -17.80
C SER A 5 32.95 -6.06 -18.13
N ILE A 6 33.24 -5.10 -17.25
CA ILE A 6 32.86 -3.69 -17.35
C ILE A 6 34.12 -2.88 -17.56
N ARG A 7 34.11 -1.95 -18.52
CA ARG A 7 35.25 -1.06 -18.81
C ARG A 7 34.77 0.36 -18.96
N GLY A 8 35.42 1.26 -18.26
CA GLY A 8 35.20 2.70 -18.40
C GLY A 8 33.85 3.19 -17.91
N ALA A 9 33.29 2.66 -16.82
CA ALA A 9 32.00 3.13 -16.29
C ALA A 9 32.11 4.50 -15.63
N ARG A 10 31.31 5.48 -16.12
CA ARG A 10 31.32 6.90 -15.69
C ARG A 10 29.94 7.44 -15.35
N THR A 11 28.95 6.55 -15.21
CA THR A 11 27.57 6.96 -14.88
C THR A 11 27.53 7.70 -13.56
N HIS A 12 26.92 8.88 -13.49
CA HIS A 12 26.81 9.77 -12.34
C HIS A 12 28.17 10.12 -11.70
N ASN A 13 28.45 9.61 -10.50
CA ASN A 13 29.68 9.87 -9.76
C ASN A 13 30.77 8.80 -9.95
N LEU A 14 30.55 7.79 -10.82
CA LEU A 14 31.54 6.75 -11.09
C LEU A 14 32.75 7.34 -11.84
N ARG A 15 33.97 6.94 -11.44
CA ARG A 15 35.23 7.49 -11.93
C ARG A 15 35.96 6.51 -12.82
N ASN A 16 35.44 6.26 -14.03
CA ASN A 16 36.04 5.41 -15.04
C ASN A 16 36.39 4.03 -14.47
N ILE A 17 35.39 3.32 -13.96
CA ILE A 17 35.55 2.03 -13.29
C ILE A 17 35.76 0.91 -14.31
N ASP A 18 36.79 0.10 -14.08
CA ASP A 18 37.03 -1.20 -14.72
C ASP A 18 36.79 -2.31 -13.69
N LEU A 19 35.95 -3.29 -14.02
CA LEU A 19 35.51 -4.30 -13.10
C LEU A 19 35.20 -5.63 -13.80
N ASP A 20 35.61 -6.74 -13.21
CA ASP A 20 35.27 -8.10 -13.64
C ASP A 20 34.48 -8.80 -12.52
N LEU A 21 33.24 -9.17 -12.80
CA LEU A 21 32.35 -9.84 -11.84
C LEU A 21 32.14 -11.29 -12.24
N PRO A 22 32.33 -12.26 -11.34
CA PRO A 22 32.09 -13.68 -11.66
C PRO A 22 30.61 -13.97 -11.87
N ARG A 23 30.26 -14.77 -12.91
CA ARG A 23 28.87 -15.19 -13.15
C ARG A 23 28.51 -16.36 -12.25
N ASP A 24 27.19 -16.57 -12.08
CA ASP A 24 26.59 -17.64 -11.29
C ASP A 24 27.09 -17.62 -9.83
N ARG A 25 27.23 -16.42 -9.28
CA ARG A 25 27.68 -16.12 -7.92
C ARG A 25 26.78 -15.13 -7.23
N LEU A 26 26.84 -15.14 -5.89
CA LEU A 26 26.26 -14.10 -5.06
C LEU A 26 27.30 -12.98 -4.88
N ILE A 27 27.02 -11.83 -5.48
CA ILE A 27 27.91 -10.68 -5.49
C ILE A 27 27.28 -9.57 -4.65
N VAL A 28 28.01 -9.04 -3.68
CA VAL A 28 27.58 -7.90 -2.87
C VAL A 28 28.33 -6.65 -3.27
N ILE A 29 27.61 -5.59 -3.63
CA ILE A 29 28.15 -4.24 -3.86
C ILE A 29 27.88 -3.43 -2.60
N THR A 30 28.95 -3.01 -1.92
CA THR A 30 28.87 -2.28 -0.66
C THR A 30 29.70 -0.99 -0.68
N GLY A 31 29.69 -0.22 0.41
CA GLY A 31 30.40 1.05 0.55
C GLY A 31 29.54 2.15 1.17
N LEU A 32 30.11 3.32 1.41
CA LEU A 32 29.43 4.45 2.07
C LEU A 32 28.18 4.91 1.31
N SER A 33 27.21 5.53 2.01
CA SER A 33 26.08 6.18 1.37
C SER A 33 26.56 7.23 0.38
N GLY A 34 26.00 7.24 -0.87
CA GLY A 34 26.45 8.15 -1.94
C GLY A 34 27.78 7.76 -2.59
N SER A 35 28.36 6.57 -2.35
CA SER A 35 29.63 6.13 -2.97
C SER A 35 29.48 5.68 -4.45
N GLY A 36 28.24 5.55 -4.98
CA GLY A 36 28.00 5.15 -6.37
C GLY A 36 27.53 3.70 -6.55
N LYS A 37 27.13 3.00 -5.48
CA LYS A 37 26.64 1.61 -5.52
C LYS A 37 25.46 1.41 -6.46
N SER A 38 24.42 2.22 -6.30
CA SER A 38 23.22 2.15 -7.14
C SER A 38 23.54 2.57 -8.58
N SER A 39 24.43 3.55 -8.78
CA SER A 39 24.89 3.95 -10.11
C SER A 39 25.61 2.81 -10.85
N LEU A 40 26.39 1.99 -10.14
CA LEU A 40 27.01 0.80 -10.73
C LEU A 40 25.99 -0.32 -10.98
N ALA A 41 25.20 -0.68 -9.94
CA ALA A 41 24.29 -1.84 -10.03
C ALA A 41 23.11 -1.60 -10.96
N PHE A 42 22.40 -0.46 -10.80
CA PHE A 42 21.14 -0.19 -11.50
C PHE A 42 21.34 0.67 -12.74
N ASP A 43 21.99 1.83 -12.60
CA ASP A 43 22.12 2.78 -13.70
C ASP A 43 23.19 2.39 -14.74
N THR A 44 24.03 1.37 -14.43
CA THR A 44 25.04 0.85 -15.36
C THR A 44 24.77 -0.61 -15.75
N ILE A 45 24.86 -1.57 -14.81
CA ILE A 45 24.78 -3.00 -15.14
C ILE A 45 23.36 -3.39 -15.56
N TYR A 46 22.35 -3.03 -14.75
CA TYR A 46 20.96 -3.34 -15.06
C TYR A 46 20.47 -2.58 -16.31
N ALA A 47 20.75 -1.28 -16.39
CA ALA A 47 20.31 -0.44 -17.48
C ALA A 47 20.82 -0.96 -18.84
N GLU A 48 22.11 -1.34 -18.92
CA GLU A 48 22.66 -1.92 -20.15
C GLU A 48 22.12 -3.33 -20.45
N GLY A 49 21.95 -4.18 -19.43
CA GLY A 49 21.36 -5.51 -19.58
C GLY A 49 19.92 -5.44 -20.10
N GLN A 50 19.11 -4.57 -19.53
CA GLN A 50 17.73 -4.34 -19.95
C GLN A 50 17.66 -3.72 -21.34
N ARG A 51 18.51 -2.71 -21.65
CA ARG A 51 18.57 -2.07 -22.96
C ARG A 51 18.84 -3.10 -24.06
N ARG A 52 19.87 -3.95 -23.90
CA ARG A 52 20.22 -5.00 -24.88
C ARG A 52 19.11 -6.03 -25.04
N TYR A 53 18.45 -6.41 -23.94
CA TYR A 53 17.30 -7.32 -23.99
C TYR A 53 16.15 -6.72 -24.80
N VAL A 54 15.76 -5.46 -24.51
CA VAL A 54 14.71 -4.76 -25.25
C VAL A 54 15.08 -4.57 -26.72
N GLU A 55 16.33 -4.24 -27.04
CA GLU A 55 16.80 -4.14 -28.43
C GLU A 55 16.71 -5.45 -29.20
N SER A 56 16.84 -6.59 -28.54
CA SER A 56 16.70 -7.91 -29.17
C SER A 56 15.26 -8.28 -29.53
N LEU A 57 14.27 -7.57 -29.00
CA LEU A 57 12.85 -7.82 -29.22
C LEU A 57 12.38 -7.24 -30.57
N SER A 58 11.23 -7.72 -31.07
CA SER A 58 10.60 -7.19 -32.28
C SER A 58 10.27 -5.70 -32.14
N ALA A 59 10.21 -4.97 -33.26
CA ALA A 59 9.85 -3.55 -33.28
C ALA A 59 8.47 -3.28 -32.63
N TYR A 60 7.52 -4.21 -32.78
CA TYR A 60 6.21 -4.14 -32.13
C TYR A 60 6.31 -4.24 -30.59
N ALA A 61 7.05 -5.21 -30.07
CA ALA A 61 7.23 -5.36 -28.62
C ALA A 61 7.95 -4.17 -27.98
N ARG A 62 8.91 -3.56 -28.71
CA ARG A 62 9.63 -2.35 -28.23
C ARG A 62 8.74 -1.12 -28.03
N GLN A 63 7.61 -1.03 -28.74
CA GLN A 63 6.66 0.08 -28.55
C GLN A 63 5.97 0.10 -27.18
N PHE A 64 5.91 -1.05 -26.51
CA PHE A 64 5.27 -1.22 -25.20
C PHE A 64 6.25 -1.22 -24.03
N LEU A 65 7.56 -1.19 -24.29
CA LEU A 65 8.59 -1.23 -23.26
C LEU A 65 9.37 0.08 -23.26
N SER A 66 9.56 0.65 -22.08
CA SER A 66 10.44 1.81 -21.93
C SER A 66 11.89 1.40 -22.16
N MET A 67 12.55 2.05 -23.13
CA MET A 67 13.99 1.92 -23.28
C MET A 67 14.69 2.68 -22.16
N MET A 68 15.63 2.04 -21.48
CA MET A 68 16.51 2.72 -20.56
C MET A 68 17.52 3.57 -21.33
N ASP A 69 17.93 4.70 -20.74
CA ASP A 69 19.01 5.51 -21.29
C ASP A 69 20.30 4.68 -21.37
N LYS A 70 21.09 4.91 -22.42
CA LYS A 70 22.39 4.25 -22.56
C LYS A 70 23.31 4.76 -21.44
N PRO A 71 23.82 3.86 -20.56
CA PRO A 71 24.77 4.28 -19.53
C PRO A 71 26.07 4.79 -20.13
N ASP A 72 26.74 5.72 -19.44
CA ASP A 72 28.06 6.19 -19.80
C ASP A 72 29.10 5.14 -19.43
N VAL A 73 29.39 4.25 -20.36
CA VAL A 73 30.33 3.13 -20.22
C VAL A 73 30.95 2.85 -21.58
N ASP A 74 32.25 2.54 -21.61
CA ASP A 74 32.94 2.23 -22.85
C ASP A 74 32.49 0.86 -23.38
N HIS A 75 32.45 -0.15 -22.50
CA HIS A 75 32.10 -1.51 -22.91
C HIS A 75 31.64 -2.37 -21.74
N ILE A 76 30.61 -3.22 -21.94
CA ILE A 76 30.19 -4.29 -21.01
C ILE A 76 29.98 -5.58 -21.78
N GLU A 77 30.61 -6.66 -21.34
CA GLU A 77 30.43 -8.02 -21.87
C GLU A 77 29.90 -8.99 -20.82
N GLY A 78 29.36 -10.14 -21.27
CA GLY A 78 28.95 -11.25 -20.41
C GLY A 78 27.62 -11.04 -19.68
N LEU A 79 26.83 -10.00 -20.02
CA LEU A 79 25.52 -9.77 -19.41
C LEU A 79 24.52 -10.88 -19.77
N SER A 80 23.79 -11.36 -18.77
CA SER A 80 22.57 -12.16 -18.91
C SER A 80 21.33 -11.27 -18.91
N PRO A 81 20.15 -11.76 -19.31
CA PRO A 81 18.90 -11.05 -19.07
C PRO A 81 18.79 -10.60 -17.61
N ALA A 82 18.50 -9.32 -17.38
CA ALA A 82 18.56 -8.72 -16.06
C ALA A 82 17.16 -8.47 -15.48
N ILE A 83 16.97 -8.78 -14.21
CA ILE A 83 15.75 -8.51 -13.43
C ILE A 83 16.13 -7.62 -12.25
N SER A 84 15.51 -6.44 -12.15
CA SER A 84 15.68 -5.50 -11.04
C SER A 84 14.59 -5.66 -9.99
N ILE A 85 15.00 -5.67 -8.72
CA ILE A 85 14.09 -5.70 -7.57
C ILE A 85 14.44 -4.53 -6.64
N GLU A 86 13.90 -3.36 -6.98
CA GLU A 86 14.12 -2.10 -6.26
C GLU A 86 13.12 -1.92 -5.10
N GLN A 87 13.50 -1.07 -4.13
CA GLN A 87 12.63 -0.68 -3.00
C GLN A 87 11.48 0.26 -3.35
N LYS A 88 11.39 0.73 -4.60
CA LYS A 88 10.35 1.72 -4.98
C LYS A 88 8.96 1.24 -4.61
N THR A 89 8.17 2.17 -4.12
CA THR A 89 6.81 2.02 -3.57
C THR A 89 5.94 1.00 -4.30
N ALA A 90 5.17 0.24 -3.51
CA ALA A 90 4.13 -0.66 -3.99
C ALA A 90 3.18 0.05 -4.98
N SER A 91 2.59 -0.74 -5.88
CA SER A 91 1.58 -0.25 -6.82
C SER A 91 0.50 0.56 -6.08
N HIS A 92 0.24 1.79 -6.53
CA HIS A 92 -0.87 2.61 -6.04
C HIS A 92 -2.25 2.16 -6.58
N ASN A 93 -2.34 0.97 -7.17
CA ASN A 93 -3.60 0.44 -7.64
C ASN A 93 -4.38 -0.19 -6.48
N PRO A 94 -5.54 0.36 -6.07
CA PRO A 94 -6.32 -0.14 -4.93
C PRO A 94 -6.87 -1.56 -5.13
N ARG A 95 -6.81 -2.08 -6.35
CA ARG A 95 -7.19 -3.45 -6.69
C ARG A 95 -6.05 -4.45 -6.57
N SER A 96 -4.81 -4.00 -6.36
CA SER A 96 -3.67 -4.89 -6.15
C SER A 96 -3.64 -5.41 -4.72
N THR A 97 -3.51 -6.73 -4.57
CA THR A 97 -3.36 -7.41 -3.28
C THR A 97 -2.13 -8.32 -3.30
N VAL A 98 -1.68 -8.76 -2.14
CA VAL A 98 -0.58 -9.75 -2.05
C VAL A 98 -0.89 -10.95 -2.96
N GLY A 99 -2.10 -11.51 -2.88
CA GLY A 99 -2.52 -12.66 -3.69
C GLY A 99 -2.48 -12.41 -5.19
N THR A 100 -2.82 -11.19 -5.66
CA THR A 100 -2.79 -10.88 -7.10
C THR A 100 -1.38 -10.60 -7.61
N VAL A 101 -0.53 -9.95 -6.81
CA VAL A 101 0.86 -9.66 -7.19
C VAL A 101 1.70 -10.94 -7.26
N THR A 102 1.38 -11.93 -6.43
CA THR A 102 2.05 -13.24 -6.39
C THR A 102 1.43 -14.29 -7.31
N GLU A 103 0.40 -13.93 -8.08
CA GLU A 103 -0.40 -14.81 -8.93
C GLU A 103 -1.12 -15.95 -8.18
N ILE A 104 -0.99 -16.04 -6.85
CA ILE A 104 -1.67 -17.05 -6.04
C ILE A 104 -3.19 -16.94 -6.22
N TYR A 105 -3.71 -15.71 -6.33
CA TYR A 105 -5.13 -15.48 -6.53
C TYR A 105 -5.64 -16.06 -7.86
N ASP A 106 -4.83 -16.09 -8.92
CA ASP A 106 -5.20 -16.66 -10.20
C ASP A 106 -5.33 -18.18 -10.12
N TYR A 107 -4.42 -18.84 -9.38
CA TYR A 107 -4.53 -20.26 -9.09
C TYR A 107 -5.71 -20.58 -8.17
N LEU A 108 -6.03 -19.72 -7.18
CA LEU A 108 -7.24 -19.86 -6.35
C LEU A 108 -8.50 -19.80 -7.21
N ARG A 109 -8.62 -18.82 -8.11
CA ARG A 109 -9.75 -18.73 -9.02
C ARG A 109 -9.93 -20.01 -9.86
N LEU A 110 -8.84 -20.56 -10.36
CA LEU A 110 -8.86 -21.81 -11.12
C LEU A 110 -9.29 -22.99 -10.25
N LEU A 111 -8.75 -23.12 -9.04
CA LEU A 111 -9.08 -24.18 -8.09
C LEU A 111 -10.58 -24.16 -7.75
N PHE A 112 -11.11 -22.97 -7.38
CA PHE A 112 -12.52 -22.83 -6.99
C PHE A 112 -13.47 -23.02 -8.16
N ALA A 113 -13.07 -22.62 -9.38
CA ALA A 113 -13.87 -22.89 -10.58
C ALA A 113 -13.93 -24.38 -10.93
N ARG A 114 -12.88 -25.16 -10.68
CA ARG A 114 -12.77 -26.57 -11.09
C ARG A 114 -13.15 -27.55 -9.99
N ALA A 115 -12.80 -27.26 -8.74
CA ALA A 115 -13.04 -28.18 -7.61
C ALA A 115 -14.04 -27.65 -6.57
N GLY A 116 -14.52 -26.42 -6.71
CA GLY A 116 -15.41 -25.79 -5.77
C GLY A 116 -16.83 -26.37 -5.77
N THR A 117 -17.47 -26.35 -4.61
CA THR A 117 -18.88 -26.69 -4.42
C THR A 117 -19.67 -25.42 -4.09
N PRO A 118 -20.57 -24.98 -4.97
CA PRO A 118 -21.40 -23.82 -4.70
C PRO A 118 -22.50 -24.15 -3.68
N ARG A 119 -22.81 -23.20 -2.80
CA ARG A 119 -23.87 -23.31 -1.79
C ARG A 119 -24.87 -22.16 -1.88
N CYS A 120 -26.07 -22.43 -1.46
CA CYS A 120 -27.10 -21.40 -1.34
C CYS A 120 -26.80 -20.49 -0.14
N PRO A 121 -26.73 -19.14 -0.32
CA PRO A 121 -26.43 -18.21 0.76
C PRO A 121 -27.51 -18.15 1.86
N GLU A 122 -28.77 -18.52 1.54
CA GLU A 122 -29.91 -18.47 2.49
C GLU A 122 -30.17 -19.80 3.18
N HIS A 123 -29.89 -20.92 2.49
CA HIS A 123 -30.27 -22.27 2.97
C HIS A 123 -29.07 -23.16 3.27
N ASP A 124 -27.84 -22.71 3.04
CA ASP A 124 -26.57 -23.44 3.25
C ASP A 124 -26.57 -24.87 2.69
N ARG A 125 -27.21 -25.05 1.52
CA ARG A 125 -27.27 -26.33 0.80
C ARG A 125 -26.36 -26.31 -0.41
N ASP A 126 -25.71 -27.44 -0.68
CA ASP A 126 -24.92 -27.63 -1.88
C ASP A 126 -25.83 -27.53 -3.12
N LEU A 127 -25.40 -26.70 -4.07
CA LEU A 127 -26.07 -26.57 -5.37
C LEU A 127 -25.40 -27.55 -6.35
N ARG A 128 -26.27 -28.30 -7.09
CA ARG A 128 -25.78 -29.30 -8.07
C ARG A 128 -26.46 -29.00 -9.42
N ALA A 129 -25.65 -28.94 -10.45
CA ALA A 129 -26.13 -28.99 -11.82
C ALA A 129 -26.35 -30.44 -12.23
N GLN A 130 -27.46 -30.69 -12.94
CA GLN A 130 -27.82 -32.03 -13.44
C GLN A 130 -27.77 -32.00 -14.95
N THR A 131 -27.33 -33.10 -15.57
CA THR A 131 -27.49 -33.26 -17.01
C THR A 131 -28.95 -33.63 -17.33
N VAL A 132 -29.41 -33.31 -18.55
CA VAL A 132 -30.77 -33.64 -18.97
C VAL A 132 -31.07 -35.14 -18.81
N SER A 133 -30.10 -35.99 -19.14
CA SER A 133 -30.21 -37.45 -18.94
C SER A 133 -30.46 -37.82 -17.49
N GLN A 134 -29.72 -37.19 -16.54
CA GLN A 134 -29.91 -37.45 -15.10
C GLN A 134 -31.27 -36.97 -14.60
N MET A 135 -31.76 -35.81 -15.08
CA MET A 135 -33.10 -35.28 -14.76
C MET A 135 -34.18 -36.23 -15.25
N VAL A 136 -34.08 -36.70 -16.49
CA VAL A 136 -35.03 -37.66 -17.09
C VAL A 136 -35.01 -38.99 -16.36
N ASP A 137 -33.82 -39.58 -16.09
CA ASP A 137 -33.68 -40.82 -15.35
C ASP A 137 -34.27 -40.73 -13.93
N GLN A 138 -34.08 -39.59 -13.28
CA GLN A 138 -34.67 -39.32 -11.97
C GLN A 138 -36.18 -39.15 -12.01
N ALA A 139 -36.72 -38.50 -13.05
CA ALA A 139 -38.17 -38.39 -13.25
C ALA A 139 -38.79 -39.74 -13.57
N LEU A 140 -38.08 -40.61 -14.33
CA LEU A 140 -38.54 -41.97 -14.69
C LEU A 140 -38.33 -43.00 -13.58
N SER A 141 -37.54 -42.69 -12.51
CA SER A 141 -37.40 -43.56 -11.34
C SER A 141 -38.63 -43.61 -10.43
N LEU A 142 -39.56 -42.69 -10.65
CA LEU A 142 -40.86 -42.66 -9.95
C LEU A 142 -41.73 -43.87 -10.31
N PRO A 143 -42.71 -44.22 -9.46
CA PRO A 143 -43.60 -45.32 -9.71
C PRO A 143 -44.31 -45.23 -11.08
N GLU A 144 -44.32 -46.35 -11.83
CA GLU A 144 -44.95 -46.41 -13.13
C GLU A 144 -46.43 -46.01 -13.04
N GLY A 145 -46.90 -45.18 -13.96
CA GLY A 145 -48.26 -44.71 -13.97
C GLY A 145 -48.49 -43.34 -13.34
N THR A 146 -47.51 -42.80 -12.60
CA THR A 146 -47.60 -41.46 -11.98
C THR A 146 -47.80 -40.38 -13.07
N LYS A 147 -48.80 -39.50 -12.89
CA LYS A 147 -49.11 -38.42 -13.82
C LYS A 147 -48.47 -37.11 -13.41
N LEU A 148 -47.56 -36.62 -14.24
CA LEU A 148 -46.73 -35.46 -13.98
C LEU A 148 -46.87 -34.37 -15.06
N VAL A 149 -46.59 -33.15 -14.66
CA VAL A 149 -46.50 -32.00 -15.59
C VAL A 149 -45.10 -31.40 -15.50
N LEU A 150 -44.49 -31.13 -16.65
CA LEU A 150 -43.21 -30.44 -16.80
C LEU A 150 -43.47 -28.95 -17.00
N LEU A 151 -42.96 -28.14 -16.12
CA LEU A 151 -43.17 -26.72 -16.05
C LEU A 151 -41.86 -25.95 -16.25
N ALA A 152 -41.91 -24.90 -17.08
CA ALA A 152 -40.82 -23.95 -17.27
C ALA A 152 -41.14 -22.64 -16.54
N PRO A 153 -40.50 -22.28 -15.44
CA PRO A 153 -40.77 -21.07 -14.66
C PRO A 153 -40.16 -19.84 -15.33
N VAL A 154 -40.92 -19.10 -16.10
CA VAL A 154 -40.47 -17.90 -16.86
C VAL A 154 -40.57 -16.61 -16.05
N VAL A 155 -41.48 -16.56 -15.05
CA VAL A 155 -41.57 -15.42 -14.10
C VAL A 155 -41.69 -16.00 -12.69
N GLN A 156 -40.85 -15.49 -11.78
CA GLN A 156 -40.87 -15.90 -10.37
C GLN A 156 -41.01 -14.67 -9.48
N ALA A 157 -42.14 -14.58 -8.78
CA ALA A 157 -42.46 -13.55 -7.80
C ALA A 157 -42.14 -12.11 -8.27
N ARG A 158 -42.36 -11.76 -9.52
CA ARG A 158 -42.15 -10.41 -10.08
C ARG A 158 -43.46 -9.65 -10.23
N LYS A 159 -43.43 -8.34 -9.94
CA LYS A 159 -44.54 -7.41 -10.19
C LYS A 159 -44.64 -7.11 -11.68
N GLY A 160 -45.86 -6.97 -12.17
CA GLY A 160 -46.15 -6.63 -13.55
C GLY A 160 -47.36 -7.34 -14.11
N GLU A 161 -47.96 -6.80 -15.15
CA GLU A 161 -49.09 -7.42 -15.88
C GLU A 161 -48.64 -8.54 -16.82
N HIS A 162 -47.38 -8.59 -17.21
CA HIS A 162 -46.73 -9.57 -18.07
C HIS A 162 -47.47 -9.89 -19.39
N THR A 163 -48.32 -8.97 -19.88
CA THR A 163 -49.14 -9.14 -21.04
C THR A 163 -48.38 -9.48 -22.33
N GLN A 164 -47.25 -8.77 -22.57
CA GLN A 164 -46.37 -9.03 -23.70
C GLN A 164 -45.78 -10.43 -23.66
N LEU A 165 -45.27 -10.84 -22.49
CA LEU A 165 -44.66 -12.17 -22.29
C LEU A 165 -45.69 -13.29 -22.58
N LEU A 166 -46.93 -13.15 -22.08
CA LEU A 166 -48.00 -14.12 -22.32
C LEU A 166 -48.35 -14.20 -23.81
N ALA A 167 -48.42 -13.06 -24.52
CA ALA A 167 -48.59 -13.02 -25.95
C ALA A 167 -47.45 -13.68 -26.73
N ASP A 168 -46.20 -13.45 -26.33
CA ASP A 168 -45.01 -14.04 -26.94
C ASP A 168 -45.01 -15.58 -26.77
N LEU A 169 -45.31 -16.08 -25.57
CA LEU A 169 -45.45 -17.51 -25.28
C LEU A 169 -46.54 -18.19 -26.13
N ARG A 170 -47.68 -17.53 -26.30
CA ARG A 170 -48.74 -17.99 -27.19
C ARG A 170 -48.25 -18.04 -28.63
N SER A 171 -47.57 -17.03 -29.11
CA SER A 171 -47.02 -17.00 -30.48
C SER A 171 -46.00 -18.11 -30.77
N GLN A 172 -45.29 -18.57 -29.73
CA GLN A 172 -44.36 -19.71 -29.78
C GLN A 172 -45.07 -21.09 -29.74
N GLY A 173 -46.42 -21.13 -29.63
CA GLY A 173 -47.21 -22.36 -29.69
C GLY A 173 -47.49 -23.01 -28.33
N TYR A 174 -47.15 -22.38 -27.22
CA TYR A 174 -47.54 -22.89 -25.90
C TYR A 174 -49.01 -22.63 -25.64
N VAL A 175 -49.72 -23.69 -25.15
CA VAL A 175 -51.17 -23.67 -24.97
C VAL A 175 -51.56 -23.30 -23.53
N ARG A 176 -50.76 -23.68 -22.56
CA ARG A 176 -51.09 -23.53 -21.14
C ARG A 176 -49.94 -23.01 -20.29
N ALA A 177 -50.31 -22.24 -19.28
CA ALA A 177 -49.39 -21.83 -18.23
C ALA A 177 -50.02 -22.02 -16.83
N ARG A 178 -49.20 -22.27 -15.83
CA ARG A 178 -49.60 -22.20 -14.43
C ARG A 178 -49.28 -20.78 -13.91
N ILE A 179 -50.29 -20.01 -13.60
CA ILE A 179 -50.16 -18.64 -13.10
C ILE A 179 -50.61 -18.63 -11.64
N ASP A 180 -49.72 -18.22 -10.73
CA ASP A 180 -49.97 -18.16 -9.29
C ASP A 180 -50.53 -19.49 -8.69
N GLY A 181 -50.14 -20.62 -9.30
CA GLY A 181 -50.47 -21.97 -8.86
C GLY A 181 -51.69 -22.57 -9.60
N GLU A 182 -52.43 -21.82 -10.41
CA GLU A 182 -53.57 -22.28 -11.20
C GLU A 182 -53.19 -22.46 -12.67
N ILE A 183 -53.56 -23.57 -13.29
CA ILE A 183 -53.31 -23.82 -14.71
C ILE A 183 -54.43 -23.15 -15.53
N CYS A 184 -54.06 -22.25 -16.42
CA CYS A 184 -54.93 -21.52 -17.35
C CYS A 184 -54.48 -21.72 -18.80
N GLU A 185 -55.42 -21.49 -19.76
CA GLU A 185 -55.10 -21.47 -21.19
C GLU A 185 -54.53 -20.10 -21.59
N LEU A 186 -53.49 -20.11 -22.42
CA LEU A 186 -52.85 -18.88 -22.91
C LEU A 186 -53.68 -18.16 -23.99
N ASP A 187 -54.75 -18.77 -24.47
CA ASP A 187 -55.68 -18.10 -25.37
C ASP A 187 -56.53 -17.04 -24.68
N ASP A 188 -56.86 -17.25 -23.38
CA ASP A 188 -57.62 -16.31 -22.55
C ASP A 188 -56.97 -16.23 -21.14
N PRO A 189 -55.78 -15.60 -21.02
CA PRO A 189 -55.06 -15.55 -19.77
C PRO A 189 -55.72 -14.58 -18.78
N PRO A 190 -55.69 -14.85 -17.47
CA PRO A 190 -56.26 -13.95 -16.47
C PRO A 190 -55.53 -12.60 -16.48
N LYS A 191 -56.23 -11.49 -16.24
CA LYS A 191 -55.63 -10.17 -16.09
C LYS A 191 -54.83 -10.11 -14.79
N LEU A 192 -53.54 -9.83 -14.89
CA LEU A 192 -52.65 -9.77 -13.75
C LEU A 192 -52.54 -8.35 -13.18
N ASP A 193 -52.46 -8.22 -11.86
CA ASP A 193 -52.35 -6.93 -11.17
C ASP A 193 -50.90 -6.40 -11.21
N LEU A 194 -50.68 -5.23 -11.79
CA LEU A 194 -49.41 -4.55 -11.89
C LEU A 194 -48.65 -4.42 -10.54
N ARG A 195 -49.37 -4.34 -9.41
CA ARG A 195 -48.86 -4.11 -8.08
C ARG A 195 -48.55 -5.39 -7.29
N ARG A 196 -49.09 -6.54 -7.73
CA ARG A 196 -48.84 -7.85 -7.11
C ARG A 196 -47.67 -8.57 -7.74
N LYS A 197 -47.07 -9.45 -6.97
CA LYS A 197 -46.03 -10.35 -7.46
C LYS A 197 -46.69 -11.58 -8.06
N HIS A 198 -46.36 -11.93 -9.30
CA HIS A 198 -46.88 -13.07 -10.02
C HIS A 198 -45.79 -14.10 -10.29
N THR A 199 -46.16 -15.35 -10.35
CA THR A 199 -45.35 -16.49 -10.80
C THR A 199 -46.00 -17.13 -12.01
N ILE A 200 -45.28 -17.19 -13.13
CA ILE A 200 -45.77 -17.76 -14.38
C ILE A 200 -44.85 -18.91 -14.78
N GLU A 201 -45.44 -20.11 -14.92
CA GLU A 201 -44.74 -21.34 -15.27
C GLU A 201 -45.43 -21.95 -16.51
N VAL A 202 -44.69 -22.07 -17.61
CA VAL A 202 -45.26 -22.60 -18.87
C VAL A 202 -45.34 -24.12 -18.78
N VAL A 203 -46.47 -24.69 -19.16
CA VAL A 203 -46.67 -26.15 -19.26
C VAL A 203 -46.03 -26.62 -20.57
N VAL A 204 -44.86 -27.24 -20.48
CA VAL A 204 -44.10 -27.71 -21.65
C VAL A 204 -44.58 -29.11 -22.05
N ASP A 205 -44.74 -30.01 -21.08
CA ASP A 205 -45.23 -31.37 -21.35
C ASP A 205 -46.08 -31.92 -20.19
N ARG A 206 -46.98 -32.84 -20.52
CA ARG A 206 -47.77 -33.66 -19.59
C ARG A 206 -47.48 -35.14 -19.86
N PHE A 207 -46.96 -35.86 -18.90
CA PHE A 207 -46.56 -37.22 -19.12
C PHE A 207 -46.96 -38.14 -17.98
N LYS A 208 -47.09 -39.41 -18.33
CA LYS A 208 -47.26 -40.51 -17.38
C LYS A 208 -45.97 -41.29 -17.33
N VAL A 209 -45.42 -41.54 -16.14
CA VAL A 209 -44.16 -42.28 -15.98
C VAL A 209 -44.24 -43.66 -16.66
N ARG A 210 -43.43 -43.86 -17.69
CA ARG A 210 -43.23 -45.09 -18.46
C ARG A 210 -41.86 -45.08 -19.09
N GLN A 211 -41.21 -46.19 -19.26
CA GLN A 211 -39.86 -46.29 -19.82
C GLN A 211 -39.75 -45.95 -21.32
N ASP A 212 -40.86 -46.19 -22.07
CA ASP A 212 -40.92 -45.95 -23.53
C ASP A 212 -40.92 -44.47 -23.95
N ILE A 213 -41.11 -43.53 -23.00
CA ILE A 213 -41.14 -42.09 -23.28
C ILE A 213 -39.79 -41.37 -23.11
N LYS A 214 -38.74 -42.06 -22.79
CA LYS A 214 -37.43 -41.47 -22.42
C LYS A 214 -36.94 -40.43 -23.45
N GLN A 215 -36.96 -40.75 -24.74
CA GLN A 215 -36.52 -39.85 -25.80
C GLN A 215 -37.37 -38.59 -25.86
N ARG A 216 -38.68 -38.72 -25.91
CA ARG A 216 -39.61 -37.58 -25.92
C ARG A 216 -39.45 -36.70 -24.68
N LEU A 217 -39.28 -37.32 -23.52
CA LEU A 217 -39.12 -36.58 -22.27
C LEU A 217 -37.77 -35.80 -22.25
N THR A 218 -36.71 -36.37 -22.87
CA THR A 218 -35.43 -35.65 -23.03
C THR A 218 -35.62 -34.36 -23.84
N GLU A 219 -36.29 -34.41 -24.98
CA GLU A 219 -36.60 -33.25 -25.83
C GLU A 219 -37.46 -32.22 -25.09
N SER A 220 -38.46 -32.71 -24.32
CA SER A 220 -39.30 -31.83 -23.49
C SER A 220 -38.49 -31.13 -22.37
N PHE A 221 -37.56 -31.82 -21.70
CA PHE A 221 -36.68 -31.20 -20.71
C PHE A 221 -35.72 -30.16 -21.34
N GLU A 222 -35.14 -30.47 -22.51
CA GLU A 222 -34.28 -29.52 -23.24
C GLU A 222 -35.04 -28.24 -23.61
N THR A 223 -36.29 -28.40 -24.08
CA THR A 223 -37.16 -27.27 -24.42
C THR A 223 -37.50 -26.43 -23.19
N ALA A 224 -37.88 -27.11 -22.10
CA ALA A 224 -38.22 -26.42 -20.84
C ALA A 224 -37.04 -25.68 -20.23
N LEU A 225 -35.84 -26.29 -20.23
CA LEU A 225 -34.59 -25.66 -19.75
C LEU A 225 -34.23 -24.44 -20.58
N LYS A 226 -34.33 -24.53 -21.91
CA LYS A 226 -34.08 -23.41 -22.82
C LYS A 226 -35.05 -22.25 -22.61
N LEU A 227 -36.33 -22.55 -22.35
CA LEU A 227 -37.36 -21.55 -22.11
C LEU A 227 -37.23 -20.83 -20.78
N ALA A 228 -36.87 -21.55 -19.73
CA ALA A 228 -36.78 -21.04 -18.37
C ALA A 228 -35.32 -20.86 -17.87
N ASP A 229 -34.40 -20.59 -18.79
CA ASP A 229 -33.03 -20.22 -18.49
C ASP A 229 -32.30 -21.22 -17.56
N GLY A 230 -32.45 -22.51 -17.86
CA GLY A 230 -31.77 -23.60 -17.17
C GLY A 230 -32.44 -24.15 -15.92
N VAL A 231 -33.72 -23.85 -15.72
CA VAL A 231 -34.49 -24.36 -14.56
C VAL A 231 -35.82 -24.95 -15.03
N VAL A 232 -36.14 -26.14 -14.55
CA VAL A 232 -37.45 -26.77 -14.83
C VAL A 232 -38.04 -27.34 -13.54
N LYS A 233 -39.37 -27.47 -13.50
CA LYS A 233 -40.07 -27.98 -12.37
C LYS A 233 -40.97 -29.17 -12.82
N VAL A 234 -40.95 -30.23 -12.05
CA VAL A 234 -41.88 -31.35 -12.22
C VAL A 234 -42.89 -31.33 -11.08
N ALA A 235 -44.15 -31.25 -11.41
CA ALA A 235 -45.24 -31.19 -10.46
C ALA A 235 -46.29 -32.31 -10.69
N PRO A 236 -47.03 -32.74 -9.64
CA PRO A 236 -48.07 -33.77 -9.82
C PRO A 236 -49.30 -33.16 -10.48
N MET A 237 -49.98 -33.94 -11.34
CA MET A 237 -51.23 -33.55 -11.94
C MET A 237 -52.45 -33.81 -11.03
N GLU A 238 -52.37 -34.84 -10.19
CA GLU A 238 -53.43 -35.24 -9.26
C GLU A 238 -52.96 -35.24 -7.80
N LYS A 239 -53.87 -35.09 -6.84
CA LYS A 239 -53.50 -35.06 -5.40
C LYS A 239 -52.85 -36.37 -4.93
N GLY A 240 -53.19 -37.50 -5.53
CA GLY A 240 -52.57 -38.80 -5.22
C GLY A 240 -51.11 -38.95 -5.64
N ASP A 241 -50.70 -38.23 -6.63
CA ASP A 241 -49.32 -38.28 -7.18
C ASP A 241 -48.30 -37.50 -6.34
N LYS A 242 -48.75 -36.70 -5.36
CA LYS A 242 -47.86 -35.96 -4.44
C LYS A 242 -46.97 -36.85 -3.60
N ALA A 243 -47.48 -38.01 -3.18
CA ALA A 243 -46.74 -38.99 -2.41
C ALA A 243 -45.54 -39.61 -3.20
N ALA A 244 -45.69 -39.77 -4.51
CA ALA A 244 -44.64 -40.30 -5.36
C ALA A 244 -43.45 -39.32 -5.47
N LEU A 245 -43.70 -38.02 -5.54
CA LEU A 245 -42.64 -36.96 -5.58
C LEU A 245 -41.94 -36.75 -4.25
N ALA A 246 -42.53 -37.17 -3.14
CA ALA A 246 -41.92 -37.10 -1.81
C ALA A 246 -40.63 -37.93 -1.74
N SER A 247 -40.50 -39.00 -2.50
CA SER A 247 -39.27 -39.82 -2.63
C SER A 247 -38.12 -39.04 -3.27
N LEU A 248 -38.38 -38.00 -4.04
CA LEU A 248 -37.43 -37.10 -4.67
C LEU A 248 -37.19 -35.81 -3.87
N GLY A 249 -37.76 -35.66 -2.67
CA GLY A 249 -37.46 -34.55 -1.74
C GLY A 249 -38.51 -33.44 -1.66
N GLY A 250 -39.70 -33.60 -2.26
CA GLY A 250 -40.74 -32.55 -2.13
C GLY A 250 -42.07 -32.89 -2.84
N ALA A 251 -43.07 -32.01 -2.65
CA ALA A 251 -44.35 -32.12 -3.38
C ALA A 251 -44.25 -31.68 -4.86
N GLU A 252 -43.23 -30.95 -5.20
CA GLU A 252 -42.80 -30.58 -6.55
C GLU A 252 -41.26 -30.66 -6.56
N VAL A 253 -40.69 -31.11 -7.67
CA VAL A 253 -39.23 -31.29 -7.81
C VAL A 253 -38.67 -30.29 -8.80
N LEU A 254 -37.67 -29.54 -8.37
CA LEU A 254 -36.97 -28.59 -9.24
C LEU A 254 -35.68 -29.27 -9.76
N PHE A 255 -35.53 -29.26 -11.07
CA PHE A 255 -34.34 -29.68 -11.77
C PHE A 255 -33.65 -28.46 -12.39
N SER A 256 -32.34 -28.50 -12.48
CA SER A 256 -31.60 -27.43 -13.14
C SER A 256 -30.32 -27.97 -13.78
N ASP A 257 -30.00 -27.49 -14.98
CA ASP A 257 -28.70 -27.65 -15.62
C ASP A 257 -27.66 -26.64 -15.09
N ARG A 258 -28.11 -25.72 -14.21
CA ARG A 258 -27.31 -24.77 -13.46
C ARG A 258 -27.27 -25.14 -11.98
N PHE A 259 -26.32 -24.51 -11.26
CA PHE A 259 -26.23 -24.63 -9.81
C PHE A 259 -27.38 -23.84 -9.14
N ALA A 260 -28.56 -24.43 -8.99
CA ALA A 260 -29.74 -23.75 -8.46
C ALA A 260 -30.24 -24.31 -7.12
N CYS A 261 -30.70 -23.41 -6.25
CA CYS A 261 -31.34 -23.80 -4.98
C CYS A 261 -32.80 -24.17 -5.22
N PRO A 262 -33.26 -25.36 -4.77
CA PRO A 262 -34.64 -25.79 -4.95
C PRO A 262 -35.64 -24.99 -4.12
N ILE A 263 -35.20 -24.20 -3.14
CA ILE A 263 -36.10 -23.49 -2.20
C ILE A 263 -36.29 -22.03 -2.61
N CYS A 264 -35.17 -21.25 -2.79
CA CYS A 264 -35.23 -19.81 -3.07
C CYS A 264 -34.93 -19.47 -4.54
N SER A 265 -34.64 -20.45 -5.38
CA SER A 265 -34.26 -20.29 -6.78
C SER A 265 -33.00 -19.45 -7.01
N PHE A 266 -32.18 -19.22 -5.96
CA PHE A 266 -30.85 -18.67 -6.15
C PHE A 266 -30.05 -19.61 -7.06
N SER A 267 -29.49 -19.08 -8.13
CA SER A 267 -28.75 -19.88 -9.11
C SER A 267 -27.40 -19.25 -9.49
N ILE A 268 -26.45 -20.10 -9.79
CA ILE A 268 -25.16 -19.75 -10.37
C ILE A 268 -25.10 -20.42 -11.74
N ALA A 269 -24.92 -19.61 -12.78
CA ALA A 269 -25.01 -20.12 -14.16
C ALA A 269 -23.85 -21.11 -14.44
N GLU A 270 -22.63 -20.74 -14.16
CA GLU A 270 -21.43 -21.53 -14.42
C GLU A 270 -20.31 -21.17 -13.47
N LEU A 271 -19.48 -22.15 -13.08
CA LEU A 271 -18.29 -21.93 -12.27
C LEU A 271 -17.07 -21.70 -13.17
N GLU A 272 -16.89 -20.45 -13.57
CA GLU A 272 -15.73 -20.01 -14.35
C GLU A 272 -14.74 -19.20 -13.52
N PRO A 273 -13.44 -19.18 -13.86
CA PRO A 273 -12.45 -18.37 -13.14
C PRO A 273 -12.79 -16.87 -13.08
N ARG A 274 -13.51 -16.32 -14.07
CA ARG A 274 -13.96 -14.91 -14.08
C ARG A 274 -14.97 -14.58 -12.96
N LEU A 275 -15.79 -15.57 -12.54
CA LEU A 275 -16.73 -15.41 -11.41
C LEU A 275 -16.01 -15.08 -10.12
N PHE A 276 -14.77 -15.52 -9.94
CA PHE A 276 -13.97 -15.32 -8.74
C PHE A 276 -13.02 -14.12 -8.85
N SER A 277 -13.14 -13.33 -9.92
CA SER A 277 -12.30 -12.14 -10.12
C SER A 277 -13.03 -10.87 -9.66
N PHE A 278 -12.49 -10.18 -8.67
CA PHE A 278 -13.00 -8.87 -8.26
C PHE A 278 -12.63 -7.75 -9.25
N ASN A 279 -11.78 -8.02 -10.25
CA ASN A 279 -11.47 -7.12 -11.36
C ASN A 279 -12.37 -7.34 -12.58
N ASN A 280 -13.28 -8.32 -12.52
CA ASN A 280 -14.24 -8.62 -13.58
C ASN A 280 -15.66 -8.36 -13.09
N PRO A 281 -16.54 -7.70 -13.87
CA PRO A 281 -17.92 -7.43 -13.47
C PRO A 281 -18.72 -8.68 -13.08
N ALA A 282 -18.39 -9.86 -13.65
CA ALA A 282 -19.05 -11.11 -13.32
C ALA A 282 -18.80 -11.57 -11.87
N GLY A 283 -17.67 -11.20 -11.28
CA GLY A 283 -17.27 -11.61 -9.94
C GLY A 283 -17.23 -10.48 -8.91
N ALA A 284 -17.11 -9.23 -9.37
CA ALA A 284 -17.01 -8.07 -8.50
C ALA A 284 -18.31 -7.81 -7.73
N CYS A 285 -18.20 -7.30 -6.52
CA CYS A 285 -19.34 -6.75 -5.79
C CYS A 285 -19.85 -5.50 -6.50
N GLY A 286 -21.12 -5.48 -6.89
CA GLY A 286 -21.74 -4.38 -7.65
C GLY A 286 -21.83 -3.04 -6.88
N THR A 287 -21.71 -3.05 -5.54
CA THR A 287 -21.78 -1.85 -4.70
C THR A 287 -20.44 -1.12 -4.59
N CYS A 288 -19.32 -1.84 -4.64
CA CYS A 288 -17.98 -1.27 -4.52
C CYS A 288 -17.09 -1.55 -5.74
N ASP A 289 -17.64 -2.10 -6.82
CA ASP A 289 -16.92 -2.44 -8.05
C ASP A 289 -15.61 -3.23 -7.80
N GLY A 290 -15.65 -4.13 -6.82
CA GLY A 290 -14.51 -4.98 -6.47
C GLY A 290 -13.43 -4.30 -5.61
N LEU A 291 -13.66 -3.08 -5.11
CA LEU A 291 -12.71 -2.38 -4.24
C LEU A 291 -12.70 -2.91 -2.80
N GLY A 292 -13.81 -3.51 -2.34
CA GLY A 292 -13.99 -3.98 -0.96
C GLY A 292 -14.29 -2.88 0.04
N VAL A 293 -14.06 -1.63 -0.33
CA VAL A 293 -14.27 -0.45 0.50
C VAL A 293 -15.15 0.56 -0.23
N LYS A 294 -15.84 1.38 0.52
CA LYS A 294 -16.59 2.54 0.01
C LYS A 294 -16.01 3.81 0.61
N GLN A 295 -15.69 4.75 -0.24
CA GLN A 295 -15.26 6.09 0.19
C GLN A 295 -16.49 6.96 0.43
N PHE A 296 -16.48 7.72 1.51
CA PHE A 296 -17.50 8.69 1.85
C PHE A 296 -16.89 9.84 2.64
N PHE A 297 -17.54 10.99 2.66
CA PHE A 297 -17.08 12.10 3.49
C PHE A 297 -17.45 11.82 4.95
N GLY A 298 -16.45 11.43 5.74
CA GLY A 298 -16.60 11.04 7.14
C GLY A 298 -16.91 12.25 8.03
N LEU A 299 -17.87 12.08 8.92
CA LEU A 299 -18.25 13.12 9.88
C LEU A 299 -17.08 13.57 10.75
N ASP A 300 -16.28 12.64 11.20
CA ASP A 300 -15.05 12.82 11.98
C ASP A 300 -13.98 13.64 11.25
N ARG A 301 -13.93 13.54 9.93
CA ARG A 301 -13.00 14.30 9.10
C ARG A 301 -13.54 15.65 8.66
N VAL A 302 -14.82 15.75 8.42
CA VAL A 302 -15.49 17.02 8.03
C VAL A 302 -15.65 17.96 9.23
N VAL A 303 -16.13 17.44 10.37
CA VAL A 303 -16.21 18.15 11.64
C VAL A 303 -15.01 17.79 12.50
N ARG A 304 -13.90 18.37 12.18
CA ARG A 304 -12.61 17.96 12.78
C ARG A 304 -12.43 18.45 14.22
N TYR A 305 -13.00 19.59 14.54
CA TYR A 305 -12.84 20.25 15.85
C TYR A 305 -14.22 20.55 16.46
N PRO A 306 -14.90 19.54 17.04
CA PRO A 306 -16.26 19.72 17.57
C PRO A 306 -16.34 20.70 18.75
N ASP A 307 -15.22 20.97 19.39
CA ASP A 307 -15.12 21.97 20.48
C ASP A 307 -14.95 23.41 19.99
N LEU A 308 -14.68 23.60 18.69
CA LEU A 308 -14.66 24.91 18.06
C LEU A 308 -16.03 25.29 17.53
N SER A 309 -16.27 26.60 17.41
CA SER A 309 -17.44 27.15 16.73
C SER A 309 -17.31 27.04 15.20
N LEU A 310 -18.43 27.17 14.48
CA LEU A 310 -18.42 27.25 13.01
C LEU A 310 -17.54 28.41 12.52
N ALA A 311 -17.64 29.56 13.17
CA ALA A 311 -16.81 30.74 12.87
C ALA A 311 -15.34 30.52 13.21
N GLY A 312 -15.05 29.72 14.24
CA GLY A 312 -13.71 29.34 14.69
C GLY A 312 -13.05 28.24 13.86
N GLY A 313 -13.80 27.54 12.98
CA GLY A 313 -13.26 26.53 12.08
C GLY A 313 -13.55 25.10 12.49
N ALA A 314 -14.65 24.82 13.18
CA ALA A 314 -15.13 23.45 13.45
C ALA A 314 -15.16 22.61 12.17
N ILE A 315 -15.55 23.23 11.04
CA ILE A 315 -15.54 22.65 9.70
C ILE A 315 -14.58 23.45 8.82
N ARG A 316 -13.47 22.85 8.43
CA ARG A 316 -12.44 23.50 7.62
C ARG A 316 -12.97 23.89 6.24
N GLY A 317 -12.72 25.17 5.85
CA GLY A 317 -13.17 25.72 4.57
C GLY A 317 -14.61 26.26 4.59
N TRP A 318 -15.32 26.15 5.74
CA TRP A 318 -16.63 26.72 5.99
C TRP A 318 -16.60 27.74 7.14
N ASP A 319 -15.44 28.34 7.37
CA ASP A 319 -15.15 29.32 8.41
C ASP A 319 -14.87 30.72 7.84
N ARG A 320 -14.56 31.68 8.71
CA ARG A 320 -14.29 33.09 8.37
C ARG A 320 -13.20 33.28 7.27
N ARG A 321 -12.32 32.29 7.07
CA ARG A 321 -11.26 32.36 6.05
C ARG A 321 -11.80 32.19 4.62
N ASN A 322 -12.97 31.59 4.48
CA ASN A 322 -13.67 31.44 3.20
C ASN A 322 -14.96 32.26 3.19
N SER A 323 -14.90 33.50 2.71
CA SER A 323 -16.03 34.47 2.73
C SER A 323 -17.29 33.95 2.06
N TYR A 324 -17.16 33.12 0.98
CA TYR A 324 -18.30 32.58 0.25
C TYR A 324 -19.09 31.58 1.11
N TYR A 325 -18.43 30.52 1.59
CA TYR A 325 -19.12 29.51 2.40
C TYR A 325 -19.52 30.04 3.78
N PHE A 326 -18.72 30.94 4.34
CA PHE A 326 -19.07 31.56 5.63
C PHE A 326 -20.32 32.43 5.54
N SER A 327 -20.53 33.16 4.43
CA SER A 327 -21.77 33.93 4.21
C SER A 327 -23.02 33.02 4.11
N MET A 328 -22.86 31.79 3.59
CA MET A 328 -23.94 30.79 3.60
C MET A 328 -24.27 30.35 5.04
N ILE A 329 -23.24 30.08 5.87
CA ILE A 329 -23.44 29.72 7.29
C ILE A 329 -24.13 30.82 8.04
N GLN A 330 -23.75 32.10 7.82
CA GLN A 330 -24.41 33.24 8.43
C GLN A 330 -25.90 33.36 8.01
N SER A 331 -26.20 33.08 6.74
CA SER A 331 -27.58 33.10 6.26
C SER A 331 -28.42 31.98 6.88
N LEU A 332 -27.83 30.78 7.07
CA LEU A 332 -28.47 29.68 7.78
C LEU A 332 -28.70 30.00 9.26
N ALA A 333 -27.70 30.60 9.91
CA ALA A 333 -27.79 30.99 11.31
C ALA A 333 -28.93 31.98 11.55
N LYS A 334 -29.06 32.95 10.64
CA LYS A 334 -30.16 33.92 10.68
C LYS A 334 -31.54 33.30 10.45
N HIS A 335 -31.61 32.29 9.55
CA HIS A 335 -32.88 31.65 9.20
C HIS A 335 -33.37 30.68 10.28
N TYR A 336 -32.46 29.90 10.87
CA TYR A 336 -32.76 28.87 11.88
C TYR A 336 -32.53 29.35 13.33
N ASP A 337 -32.18 30.62 13.54
CA ASP A 337 -31.92 31.24 14.82
C ASP A 337 -30.94 30.46 15.72
N PHE A 338 -29.71 30.29 15.23
CA PHE A 338 -28.62 29.69 16.01
C PHE A 338 -27.36 30.55 16.00
N ASP A 339 -26.59 30.46 17.09
CA ASP A 339 -25.35 31.23 17.25
C ASP A 339 -24.17 30.48 16.59
N ILE A 340 -23.49 31.13 15.64
CA ILE A 340 -22.31 30.64 14.92
C ILE A 340 -21.04 30.56 15.78
N GLU A 341 -21.04 31.25 16.93
CA GLU A 341 -19.92 31.24 17.89
C GLU A 341 -20.02 30.10 18.90
N LEU A 342 -21.16 29.39 18.96
CA LEU A 342 -21.28 28.18 19.79
C LEU A 342 -20.40 27.04 19.26
N PRO A 343 -19.73 26.28 20.14
CA PRO A 343 -19.07 25.06 19.76
C PRO A 343 -19.99 24.10 19.00
N TRP A 344 -19.47 23.43 17.98
CA TRP A 344 -20.26 22.44 17.21
C TRP A 344 -20.95 21.42 18.12
N SER A 345 -20.24 20.89 19.13
CA SER A 345 -20.76 19.93 20.09
C SER A 345 -21.98 20.41 20.89
N LYS A 346 -22.17 21.74 21.00
CA LYS A 346 -23.30 22.35 21.71
C LYS A 346 -24.47 22.76 20.80
N LEU A 347 -24.29 22.65 19.47
CA LEU A 347 -25.39 22.89 18.53
C LEU A 347 -26.43 21.78 18.64
N SER A 348 -27.72 22.11 18.47
CA SER A 348 -28.77 21.09 18.49
C SER A 348 -28.58 20.07 17.36
N ALA A 349 -28.97 18.80 17.60
CA ALA A 349 -28.89 17.73 16.60
C ALA A 349 -29.65 18.07 15.30
N LYS A 350 -30.74 18.87 15.40
CA LYS A 350 -31.49 19.36 14.25
C LYS A 350 -30.65 20.29 13.37
N ILE A 351 -29.95 21.24 13.98
CA ILE A 351 -29.08 22.22 13.28
C ILE A 351 -27.87 21.47 12.66
N GLN A 352 -27.23 20.59 13.43
CA GLN A 352 -26.13 19.76 12.91
C GLN A 352 -26.55 18.96 11.67
N LYS A 353 -27.75 18.34 11.70
CA LYS A 353 -28.28 17.58 10.57
C LYS A 353 -28.54 18.45 9.34
N ILE A 354 -29.12 19.66 9.53
CA ILE A 354 -29.34 20.60 8.43
C ILE A 354 -28.03 21.07 7.83
N LEU A 355 -27.06 21.43 8.64
CA LEU A 355 -25.73 21.84 8.17
C LEU A 355 -25.04 20.74 7.35
N LEU A 356 -25.10 19.48 7.80
CA LEU A 356 -24.44 18.37 7.15
C LEU A 356 -25.17 17.87 5.89
N HIS A 357 -26.50 17.71 5.96
CA HIS A 357 -27.29 17.03 4.93
C HIS A 357 -28.23 17.92 4.13
N GLY A 358 -28.34 19.20 4.52
CA GLY A 358 -29.16 20.16 3.80
C GLY A 358 -30.53 20.46 4.41
N SER A 359 -31.21 21.46 3.84
CA SER A 359 -32.54 21.94 4.28
C SER A 359 -33.72 21.16 3.70
N GLY A 360 -33.47 20.08 2.92
CA GLY A 360 -34.54 19.35 2.22
C GLY A 360 -35.24 20.23 1.18
N GLU A 361 -36.56 20.29 1.21
CA GLU A 361 -37.37 21.09 0.28
C GLU A 361 -37.45 22.57 0.65
N GLU A 362 -37.00 22.97 1.84
CA GLU A 362 -37.06 24.33 2.35
C GLU A 362 -36.10 25.26 1.61
N LYS A 363 -36.62 26.36 1.07
CA LYS A 363 -35.87 27.42 0.36
C LYS A 363 -35.47 28.51 1.31
N ILE A 364 -34.19 28.75 1.45
CA ILE A 364 -33.57 29.72 2.34
C ILE A 364 -33.03 30.90 1.53
N GLN A 365 -33.10 32.12 2.09
CA GLN A 365 -32.53 33.28 1.47
C GLN A 365 -31.05 33.42 1.85
N PHE A 366 -30.19 33.33 0.87
CA PHE A 366 -28.74 33.46 1.02
C PHE A 366 -28.28 34.84 0.56
N ASN A 367 -27.38 35.44 1.35
CA ASN A 367 -26.67 36.65 1.01
C ASN A 367 -25.21 36.33 0.74
N TYR A 368 -24.83 36.33 -0.54
CA TYR A 368 -23.44 36.03 -0.95
C TYR A 368 -22.62 37.31 -1.03
N LEU A 369 -21.45 37.34 -0.38
CA LEU A 369 -20.45 38.36 -0.57
C LEU A 369 -19.52 37.95 -1.72
N THR A 370 -19.53 38.71 -2.80
CA THR A 370 -18.56 38.52 -3.88
C THR A 370 -17.20 39.08 -3.50
N GLY A 371 -16.12 38.61 -4.10
CA GLY A 371 -14.76 39.10 -3.84
C GLY A 371 -14.54 40.58 -4.14
N HIS A 372 -15.51 41.27 -4.77
CA HIS A 372 -15.54 42.70 -5.04
C HIS A 372 -16.50 43.49 -4.12
N GLY A 373 -16.98 42.89 -3.01
CA GLY A 373 -17.82 43.56 -2.00
C GLY A 373 -19.29 43.73 -2.41
N LEU A 374 -19.74 43.18 -3.52
CA LEU A 374 -21.16 43.23 -3.92
C LEU A 374 -21.92 42.09 -3.23
N SER A 375 -23.08 42.39 -2.65
CA SER A 375 -24.00 41.41 -2.04
C SER A 375 -25.02 40.94 -3.08
N ILE A 376 -25.13 39.64 -3.29
CA ILE A 376 -26.11 39.01 -4.16
C ILE A 376 -27.06 38.16 -3.30
N ASN A 377 -28.36 38.46 -3.39
CA ASN A 377 -29.40 37.73 -2.67
C ASN A 377 -30.03 36.67 -3.59
N ARG A 378 -30.00 35.42 -3.17
CA ARG A 378 -30.66 34.31 -3.88
C ARG A 378 -31.44 33.40 -2.92
N LYS A 379 -32.63 32.98 -3.34
CA LYS A 379 -33.46 32.05 -2.58
C LYS A 379 -33.42 30.67 -3.20
N HIS A 380 -32.82 29.71 -2.49
CA HIS A 380 -32.71 28.30 -2.92
C HIS A 380 -32.60 27.37 -1.72
N GLN A 381 -32.67 26.06 -1.97
CA GLN A 381 -32.44 25.03 -0.97
C GLN A 381 -30.95 24.97 -0.61
N PHE A 382 -30.67 24.64 0.64
CA PHE A 382 -29.31 24.34 1.07
C PHE A 382 -29.00 22.86 0.84
N GLU A 383 -28.02 22.58 0.01
CA GLU A 383 -27.68 21.18 -0.34
C GLU A 383 -27.05 20.37 0.81
N GLY A 384 -26.46 21.05 1.81
CA GLY A 384 -25.70 20.44 2.87
C GLY A 384 -24.19 20.39 2.58
N ILE A 385 -23.40 20.35 3.65
CA ILE A 385 -21.94 20.36 3.54
C ILE A 385 -21.42 19.05 2.91
N LEU A 386 -21.95 17.88 3.33
CA LEU A 386 -21.53 16.58 2.78
C LEU A 386 -21.88 16.45 1.30
N PRO A 387 -23.12 16.70 0.84
CA PRO A 387 -23.45 16.68 -0.59
C PRO A 387 -22.64 17.69 -1.42
N ASN A 388 -22.36 18.89 -0.86
CA ASN A 388 -21.50 19.88 -1.53
C ASN A 388 -20.09 19.36 -1.74
N LEU A 389 -19.48 18.73 -0.72
CA LEU A 389 -18.13 18.14 -0.82
C LEU A 389 -18.12 17.00 -1.84
N GLU A 390 -19.12 16.10 -1.82
CA GLU A 390 -19.24 14.99 -2.79
C GLU A 390 -19.37 15.50 -4.23
N ARG A 391 -20.25 16.45 -4.46
CA ARG A 391 -20.44 17.04 -5.80
C ARG A 391 -19.14 17.70 -6.29
N ARG A 392 -18.53 18.54 -5.47
CA ARG A 392 -17.25 19.20 -5.82
C ARG A 392 -16.13 18.23 -6.10
N TYR A 393 -16.02 17.15 -5.33
CA TYR A 393 -15.00 16.11 -5.52
C TYR A 393 -15.18 15.39 -6.87
N ARG A 394 -16.43 15.16 -7.25
CA ARG A 394 -16.79 14.50 -8.51
C ARG A 394 -16.61 15.42 -9.73
N GLU A 395 -17.01 16.68 -9.63
CA GLU A 395 -17.12 17.62 -10.75
C GLU A 395 -15.84 18.45 -10.98
N THR A 396 -14.87 18.46 -10.06
CA THR A 396 -13.67 19.29 -10.22
C THR A 396 -12.70 18.70 -11.24
N ASP A 397 -12.21 19.55 -12.17
CA ASP A 397 -11.12 19.22 -13.10
C ASP A 397 -9.75 19.51 -12.50
N SER A 398 -9.69 20.25 -11.38
CA SER A 398 -8.43 20.60 -10.71
C SER A 398 -7.95 19.47 -9.82
N SER A 399 -6.78 18.90 -10.12
CA SER A 399 -6.11 17.89 -9.30
C SER A 399 -5.83 18.39 -7.88
N MET A 400 -5.45 19.66 -7.72
CA MET A 400 -5.18 20.28 -6.42
C MET A 400 -6.45 20.36 -5.55
N VAL A 401 -7.60 20.76 -6.15
CA VAL A 401 -8.88 20.81 -5.42
C VAL A 401 -9.34 19.40 -5.06
N ARG A 402 -9.16 18.43 -5.94
CA ARG A 402 -9.48 17.03 -5.67
C ARG A 402 -8.64 16.46 -4.53
N GLU A 403 -7.34 16.75 -4.50
CA GLU A 403 -6.45 16.34 -3.39
C GLU A 403 -6.84 16.99 -2.06
N GLU A 404 -7.21 18.28 -2.05
CA GLU A 404 -7.68 18.95 -0.84
C GLU A 404 -8.99 18.34 -0.32
N LEU A 405 -9.95 18.03 -1.21
CA LEU A 405 -11.21 17.41 -0.84
C LEU A 405 -11.02 15.95 -0.41
N ALA A 406 -10.06 15.22 -0.99
CA ALA A 406 -9.73 13.85 -0.61
C ALA A 406 -9.33 13.71 0.87
N LYS A 407 -8.81 14.77 1.49
CA LYS A 407 -8.47 14.77 2.93
C LYS A 407 -9.68 14.58 3.86
N PHE A 408 -10.88 14.85 3.38
CA PHE A 408 -12.13 14.66 4.12
C PHE A 408 -12.79 13.30 3.87
N LEU A 409 -12.22 12.49 2.96
CA LEU A 409 -12.73 11.15 2.67
C LEU A 409 -12.29 10.18 3.78
N SER A 410 -13.25 9.40 4.25
CA SER A 410 -13.05 8.21 5.06
C SER A 410 -13.38 6.97 4.24
N THR A 411 -12.74 5.87 4.55
CA THR A 411 -13.01 4.57 3.94
C THR A 411 -13.64 3.63 4.95
N GLN A 412 -14.67 2.91 4.55
CA GLN A 412 -15.28 1.86 5.37
C GLN A 412 -15.40 0.58 4.53
N PRO A 413 -15.42 -0.60 5.16
CA PRO A 413 -15.73 -1.82 4.45
C PRO A 413 -17.08 -1.70 3.74
N CYS A 414 -17.15 -2.18 2.50
CA CYS A 414 -18.38 -2.16 1.73
C CYS A 414 -19.49 -2.88 2.51
N PRO A 415 -20.70 -2.28 2.69
CA PRO A 415 -21.77 -2.88 3.49
C PRO A 415 -22.25 -4.24 2.93
N ASP A 416 -22.23 -4.42 1.61
CA ASP A 416 -22.71 -5.64 0.97
C ASP A 416 -21.69 -6.77 0.97
N CYS A 417 -20.46 -6.49 0.56
CA CYS A 417 -19.43 -7.52 0.52
C CYS A 417 -18.60 -7.60 1.80
N LYS A 418 -18.77 -6.68 2.76
CA LYS A 418 -18.02 -6.64 4.03
C LYS A 418 -16.49 -6.73 3.86
N GLY A 419 -15.97 -6.09 2.79
CA GLY A 419 -14.54 -6.08 2.48
C GLY A 419 -14.06 -7.18 1.54
N THR A 420 -14.86 -8.22 1.25
CA THR A 420 -14.42 -9.39 0.46
C THR A 420 -14.25 -9.13 -1.03
N ARG A 421 -14.67 -7.96 -1.54
CA ARG A 421 -14.56 -7.52 -2.94
C ARG A 421 -15.45 -8.29 -3.94
N LEU A 422 -15.91 -9.49 -3.59
CA LEU A 422 -16.65 -10.41 -4.46
C LEU A 422 -18.17 -10.29 -4.28
N ASN A 423 -18.91 -10.64 -5.32
CA ASN A 423 -20.36 -10.74 -5.27
C ASN A 423 -20.84 -11.95 -4.45
N THR A 424 -22.15 -12.05 -4.23
CA THR A 424 -22.75 -13.11 -3.40
C THR A 424 -22.53 -14.51 -3.97
N ALA A 425 -22.57 -14.68 -5.29
CA ALA A 425 -22.35 -15.97 -5.93
C ALA A 425 -20.92 -16.50 -5.69
N ALA A 426 -19.92 -15.66 -5.96
CA ALA A 426 -18.51 -16.02 -5.79
C ALA A 426 -18.14 -16.33 -4.33
N ARG A 427 -18.74 -15.62 -3.36
CA ARG A 427 -18.47 -15.81 -1.92
C ARG A 427 -19.03 -17.13 -1.37
N ASN A 428 -20.01 -17.72 -2.04
CA ASN A 428 -20.67 -18.93 -1.59
C ASN A 428 -20.26 -20.18 -2.39
N VAL A 429 -19.02 -20.22 -2.84
CA VAL A 429 -18.40 -21.42 -3.39
C VAL A 429 -17.28 -21.87 -2.46
N TYR A 430 -17.23 -23.14 -2.13
CA TYR A 430 -16.35 -23.73 -1.12
C TYR A 430 -15.46 -24.80 -1.70
N VAL A 431 -14.19 -24.80 -1.30
CA VAL A 431 -13.26 -25.93 -1.49
C VAL A 431 -12.98 -26.51 -0.10
N SER A 432 -13.32 -27.78 0.10
CA SER A 432 -13.45 -28.37 1.44
C SER A 432 -14.48 -27.57 2.26
N SER A 433 -14.08 -26.84 3.26
CA SER A 433 -14.97 -26.02 4.12
C SER A 433 -14.73 -24.52 4.00
N LYS A 434 -13.89 -24.07 3.04
CA LYS A 434 -13.45 -22.68 2.95
C LYS A 434 -13.84 -22.03 1.63
N SER A 435 -14.33 -20.80 1.71
CA SER A 435 -14.55 -19.91 0.56
C SER A 435 -13.27 -19.15 0.19
N ILE A 436 -13.20 -18.54 -1.02
CA ILE A 436 -12.05 -17.71 -1.44
C ILE A 436 -11.75 -16.59 -0.43
N PRO A 437 -12.72 -15.78 0.03
CA PRO A 437 -12.45 -14.75 1.03
C PRO A 437 -11.84 -15.30 2.32
N GLU A 438 -12.32 -16.43 2.82
CA GLU A 438 -11.77 -17.06 4.02
C GLU A 438 -10.32 -17.52 3.81
N VAL A 439 -9.99 -18.06 2.65
CA VAL A 439 -8.61 -18.45 2.32
C VAL A 439 -7.71 -17.22 2.17
N THR A 440 -8.18 -16.17 1.51
CA THR A 440 -7.37 -14.97 1.28
C THR A 440 -7.13 -14.15 2.55
N THR A 441 -8.02 -14.21 3.53
CA THR A 441 -7.82 -13.58 4.85
C THR A 441 -6.88 -14.34 5.78
N MET A 442 -6.54 -15.59 5.47
CA MET A 442 -5.54 -16.34 6.21
C MET A 442 -4.15 -15.70 6.04
N SER A 443 -3.30 -15.81 7.06
CA SER A 443 -1.88 -15.56 6.86
C SER A 443 -1.27 -16.58 5.93
N VAL A 444 -0.17 -16.22 5.26
CA VAL A 444 0.58 -17.14 4.37
C VAL A 444 0.90 -18.45 5.07
N ALA A 445 1.30 -18.41 6.36
CA ALA A 445 1.56 -19.61 7.14
C ALA A 445 0.33 -20.53 7.28
N HIS A 446 -0.82 -19.96 7.68
CA HIS A 446 -2.06 -20.72 7.81
C HIS A 446 -2.61 -21.21 6.47
N ALA A 447 -2.46 -20.42 5.40
CA ALA A 447 -2.84 -20.83 4.05
C ALA A 447 -1.97 -22.01 3.59
N LEU A 448 -0.66 -21.98 3.84
CA LEU A 448 0.27 -23.07 3.52
C LEU A 448 -0.10 -24.36 4.28
N GLU A 449 -0.44 -24.26 5.57
CA GLU A 449 -0.91 -25.38 6.38
C GLU A 449 -2.23 -25.94 5.81
N PHE A 450 -3.22 -25.08 5.52
CA PHE A 450 -4.48 -25.48 4.91
C PHE A 450 -4.29 -26.25 3.61
N PHE A 451 -3.48 -25.72 2.67
CA PHE A 451 -3.23 -26.40 1.40
C PHE A 451 -2.37 -27.66 1.54
N SER A 452 -1.52 -27.75 2.57
CA SER A 452 -0.72 -28.96 2.85
C SER A 452 -1.56 -30.12 3.40
N THR A 453 -2.65 -29.81 4.09
CA THR A 453 -3.59 -30.79 4.65
C THR A 453 -4.80 -31.03 3.76
N LEU A 454 -4.97 -30.26 2.68
CA LEU A 454 -6.12 -30.34 1.79
C LEU A 454 -6.14 -31.69 1.05
N ASN A 455 -7.14 -32.51 1.35
CA ASN A 455 -7.41 -33.76 0.63
C ASN A 455 -8.78 -33.68 -0.06
N LEU A 456 -8.80 -33.75 -1.38
CA LEU A 456 -9.99 -33.80 -2.21
C LEU A 456 -10.07 -35.18 -2.88
N GLU A 457 -11.21 -35.85 -2.72
CA GLU A 457 -11.43 -37.20 -3.25
C GLU A 457 -11.91 -37.18 -4.70
N GLY A 458 -11.63 -38.28 -5.39
CA GLY A 458 -12.08 -38.53 -6.76
C GLY A 458 -11.50 -37.56 -7.79
N TRP A 459 -12.21 -37.35 -8.90
CA TRP A 459 -11.77 -36.52 -10.04
C TRP A 459 -11.41 -35.08 -9.65
N ARG A 460 -12.05 -34.54 -8.58
CA ARG A 460 -11.72 -33.19 -8.06
C ARG A 460 -10.30 -33.15 -7.51
N GLY A 461 -9.85 -34.20 -6.83
CA GLY A 461 -8.50 -34.32 -6.32
C GLY A 461 -7.45 -34.38 -7.43
N GLU A 462 -7.71 -35.14 -8.50
CA GLU A 462 -6.81 -35.25 -9.65
C GLU A 462 -6.62 -33.89 -10.36
N ILE A 463 -7.70 -33.14 -10.59
CA ILE A 463 -7.66 -31.82 -11.21
C ILE A 463 -6.96 -30.80 -10.27
N ALA A 464 -7.30 -30.83 -8.98
CA ALA A 464 -6.79 -29.88 -8.01
C ALA A 464 -5.29 -30.07 -7.71
N ALA A 465 -4.76 -31.29 -7.79
CA ALA A 465 -3.41 -31.63 -7.34
C ALA A 465 -2.31 -30.73 -7.94
N LYS A 466 -2.37 -30.46 -9.25
CA LYS A 466 -1.38 -29.59 -9.92
C LYS A 466 -1.50 -28.13 -9.47
N VAL A 467 -2.75 -27.63 -9.35
CA VAL A 467 -3.04 -26.25 -8.95
C VAL A 467 -2.65 -26.02 -7.49
N VAL A 468 -2.97 -26.98 -6.61
CA VAL A 468 -2.63 -26.92 -5.18
C VAL A 468 -1.10 -26.93 -5.00
N LYS A 469 -0.37 -27.74 -5.76
CA LYS A 469 1.10 -27.76 -5.72
C LYS A 469 1.69 -26.40 -6.08
N GLU A 470 1.16 -25.72 -7.10
CA GLU A 470 1.61 -24.38 -7.49
C GLU A 470 1.29 -23.32 -6.41
N ILE A 471 0.11 -23.40 -5.79
CA ILE A 471 -0.25 -22.54 -4.66
C ILE A 471 0.73 -22.78 -3.48
N GLN A 472 0.98 -24.03 -3.12
CA GLN A 472 1.92 -24.39 -2.05
C GLN A 472 3.33 -23.86 -2.30
N ASN A 473 3.84 -24.00 -3.53
CA ASN A 473 5.16 -23.50 -3.90
C ASN A 473 5.27 -21.98 -3.71
N ARG A 474 4.28 -21.21 -4.22
CA ARG A 474 4.26 -19.76 -4.09
C ARG A 474 4.11 -19.29 -2.65
N LEU A 475 3.26 -19.97 -1.86
CA LEU A 475 3.11 -19.69 -0.42
C LEU A 475 4.40 -19.97 0.34
N ARG A 476 5.12 -21.05 -0.02
CA ARG A 476 6.42 -21.39 0.58
C ARG A 476 7.46 -20.31 0.28
N PHE A 477 7.54 -19.82 -0.95
CA PHE A 477 8.47 -18.74 -1.29
C PHE A 477 8.17 -17.45 -0.50
N LEU A 478 6.90 -17.14 -0.27
CA LEU A 478 6.54 -15.99 0.61
C LEU A 478 6.98 -16.22 2.06
N ALA A 479 6.85 -17.45 2.57
CA ALA A 479 7.30 -17.81 3.91
C ALA A 479 8.85 -17.77 4.01
N ASP A 480 9.55 -18.26 2.98
CA ASP A 480 11.01 -18.29 2.95
C ASP A 480 11.65 -16.90 2.92
N VAL A 481 10.95 -15.88 2.37
CA VAL A 481 11.39 -14.48 2.44
C VAL A 481 10.90 -13.74 3.70
N GLY A 482 10.34 -14.45 4.70
CA GLY A 482 9.92 -13.88 5.99
C GLY A 482 8.58 -13.13 5.95
N LEU A 483 7.68 -13.48 5.02
CA LEU A 483 6.35 -12.85 4.87
C LEU A 483 5.19 -13.76 5.32
N GLU A 484 5.46 -14.73 6.18
CA GLU A 484 4.49 -15.71 6.68
C GLU A 484 3.30 -15.10 7.42
N TYR A 485 3.46 -13.88 7.95
CA TYR A 485 2.43 -13.17 8.70
C TYR A 485 1.43 -12.39 7.83
N LEU A 486 1.76 -12.13 6.56
CA LEU A 486 0.88 -11.39 5.64
C LEU A 486 -0.33 -12.22 5.23
N SER A 487 -1.49 -11.56 5.04
CA SER A 487 -2.65 -12.17 4.41
C SER A 487 -2.66 -11.90 2.90
N LEU A 488 -3.27 -12.81 2.12
CA LEU A 488 -3.31 -12.69 0.65
C LEU A 488 -4.23 -11.56 0.17
N ASP A 489 -5.22 -11.16 0.97
CA ASP A 489 -6.15 -10.07 0.68
C ASP A 489 -5.59 -8.69 1.02
N ARG A 490 -4.44 -8.61 1.71
CA ARG A 490 -3.83 -7.34 2.09
C ARG A 490 -3.54 -6.49 0.86
N SER A 491 -4.02 -5.25 0.88
CA SER A 491 -3.82 -4.30 -0.21
C SER A 491 -2.34 -3.94 -0.39
N ALA A 492 -1.87 -3.91 -1.64
CA ALA A 492 -0.49 -3.55 -1.96
C ALA A 492 -0.10 -2.13 -1.49
N GLU A 493 -1.06 -1.20 -1.40
CA GLU A 493 -0.83 0.16 -0.91
C GLU A 493 -0.46 0.23 0.58
N THR A 494 -0.80 -0.80 1.36
CA THR A 494 -0.54 -0.87 2.80
C THR A 494 0.77 -1.55 3.15
N LEU A 495 1.51 -2.02 2.15
CA LEU A 495 2.78 -2.71 2.33
C LEU A 495 3.92 -1.70 2.55
N SER A 496 4.85 -2.02 3.44
CA SER A 496 6.13 -1.32 3.53
C SER A 496 6.97 -1.57 2.27
N GLY A 497 7.94 -0.69 2.00
CA GLY A 497 8.86 -0.85 0.86
C GLY A 497 9.57 -2.21 0.86
N GLY A 498 10.06 -2.66 2.01
CA GLY A 498 10.69 -3.96 2.16
C GLY A 498 9.73 -5.15 1.98
N GLU A 499 8.49 -5.06 2.47
CA GLU A 499 7.47 -6.10 2.20
C GLU A 499 7.16 -6.22 0.71
N ALA A 500 6.95 -5.09 0.03
CA ALA A 500 6.67 -5.08 -1.41
C ALA A 500 7.84 -5.63 -2.24
N GLN A 501 9.07 -5.33 -1.87
CA GLN A 501 10.28 -5.84 -2.49
C GLN A 501 10.39 -7.36 -2.33
N ARG A 502 10.19 -7.89 -1.12
CA ARG A 502 10.22 -9.34 -0.84
C ARG A 502 9.10 -10.10 -1.54
N ILE A 503 7.91 -9.51 -1.68
CA ILE A 503 6.82 -10.10 -2.49
C ILE A 503 7.27 -10.25 -3.94
N ARG A 504 7.90 -9.22 -4.52
CA ARG A 504 8.43 -9.29 -5.89
C ARG A 504 9.52 -10.36 -6.01
N LEU A 505 10.43 -10.43 -5.03
CA LEU A 505 11.47 -11.47 -4.98
C LEU A 505 10.84 -12.87 -4.96
N ALA A 506 9.89 -13.12 -4.05
CA ALA A 506 9.19 -14.41 -3.96
C ALA A 506 8.47 -14.78 -5.26
N SER A 507 7.84 -13.81 -5.93
CA SER A 507 7.17 -14.01 -7.23
C SER A 507 8.18 -14.38 -8.33
N GLN A 508 9.35 -13.73 -8.37
CA GLN A 508 10.39 -14.03 -9.37
C GLN A 508 11.05 -15.40 -9.15
N ILE A 509 11.28 -15.79 -7.90
CA ILE A 509 11.78 -17.13 -7.57
C ILE A 509 10.80 -18.19 -8.03
N GLY A 510 9.50 -17.95 -7.81
CA GLY A 510 8.42 -18.83 -8.26
C GLY A 510 8.35 -19.04 -9.77
N SER A 511 8.96 -18.14 -10.57
CA SER A 511 9.04 -18.29 -12.03
C SER A 511 10.03 -19.37 -12.50
N GLY A 512 10.96 -19.82 -11.63
CA GLY A 512 11.93 -20.87 -11.93
C GLY A 512 12.93 -20.53 -13.04
N LEU A 513 13.20 -19.23 -13.28
CA LEU A 513 14.13 -18.78 -14.31
C LEU A 513 15.57 -19.15 -13.97
N VAL A 514 16.32 -19.60 -14.98
CA VAL A 514 17.72 -20.01 -14.88
C VAL A 514 18.56 -19.20 -15.88
N GLY A 515 19.81 -18.92 -15.52
CA GLY A 515 20.71 -18.13 -16.37
C GLY A 515 20.41 -16.65 -16.43
N VAL A 516 19.66 -16.14 -15.47
CA VAL A 516 19.26 -14.74 -15.33
C VAL A 516 20.17 -14.02 -14.34
N MET A 517 20.29 -12.70 -14.48
CA MET A 517 20.97 -11.84 -13.53
C MET A 517 19.94 -11.08 -12.68
N TYR A 518 19.89 -11.38 -11.38
CA TYR A 518 19.04 -10.66 -10.43
C TYR A 518 19.84 -9.53 -9.80
N ILE A 519 19.26 -8.32 -9.77
CA ILE A 519 19.85 -7.15 -9.14
C ILE A 519 18.90 -6.63 -8.07
N LEU A 520 19.33 -6.67 -6.81
CA LEU A 520 18.51 -6.32 -5.64
C LEU A 520 19.08 -5.11 -4.91
N ASP A 521 18.19 -4.21 -4.45
CA ASP A 521 18.53 -3.03 -3.67
C ASP A 521 18.15 -3.24 -2.21
N GLU A 522 19.14 -3.44 -1.35
CA GLU A 522 18.99 -3.57 0.10
C GLU A 522 17.83 -4.49 0.54
N PRO A 523 17.79 -5.76 0.13
CA PRO A 523 16.65 -6.64 0.41
C PRO A 523 16.48 -7.00 1.90
N SER A 524 17.50 -6.79 2.74
CA SER A 524 17.47 -7.00 4.19
C SER A 524 16.77 -5.88 4.98
N VAL A 525 16.39 -4.78 4.33
CA VAL A 525 15.76 -3.62 4.98
C VAL A 525 14.48 -3.99 5.73
N GLY A 526 14.38 -3.51 6.99
CA GLY A 526 13.21 -3.74 7.85
C GLY A 526 13.11 -5.18 8.35
N LEU A 527 14.13 -6.02 8.18
CA LEU A 527 14.17 -7.36 8.70
C LEU A 527 14.84 -7.44 10.07
N HIS A 528 14.23 -8.24 10.94
CA HIS A 528 14.94 -8.72 12.12
C HIS A 528 16.03 -9.73 11.70
N GLN A 529 17.13 -9.84 12.46
CA GLN A 529 18.26 -10.73 12.14
C GLN A 529 17.83 -12.20 11.90
N ARG A 530 16.83 -12.67 12.64
CA ARG A 530 16.25 -14.01 12.44
C ARG A 530 15.69 -14.19 11.02
N ASP A 531 14.96 -13.17 10.52
CA ASP A 531 14.28 -13.22 9.23
C ASP A 531 15.28 -12.98 8.09
N ASN A 532 16.35 -12.19 8.34
CA ASN A 532 17.44 -11.95 7.39
C ASN A 532 18.14 -13.24 6.95
N ARG A 533 18.38 -14.16 7.87
CA ARG A 533 19.00 -15.47 7.53
C ARG A 533 18.17 -16.29 6.57
N ARG A 534 16.82 -16.25 6.67
CA ARG A 534 15.92 -16.91 5.72
C ARG A 534 16.05 -16.30 4.33
N LEU A 535 16.07 -14.96 4.26
CA LEU A 535 16.28 -14.25 2.99
C LEU A 535 17.62 -14.64 2.35
N LEU A 536 18.71 -14.68 3.11
CA LEU A 536 20.03 -15.09 2.62
C LEU A 536 20.02 -16.50 2.04
N ASN A 537 19.39 -17.45 2.72
CA ASN A 537 19.23 -18.82 2.20
C ASN A 537 18.49 -18.83 0.87
N THR A 538 17.50 -17.96 0.71
CA THR A 538 16.74 -17.82 -0.54
C THR A 538 17.61 -17.25 -1.67
N LEU A 539 18.45 -16.25 -1.40
CA LEU A 539 19.39 -15.70 -2.38
C LEU A 539 20.47 -16.70 -2.77
N ILE A 540 20.96 -17.49 -1.82
CA ILE A 540 21.90 -18.60 -2.06
C ILE A 540 21.24 -19.65 -2.95
N HIS A 541 19.98 -20.02 -2.69
CA HIS A 541 19.24 -20.95 -3.53
C HIS A 541 19.07 -20.43 -4.96
N LEU A 542 18.77 -19.15 -5.16
CA LEU A 542 18.71 -18.51 -6.48
C LEU A 542 20.04 -18.63 -7.23
N ARG A 543 21.16 -18.38 -6.57
CA ARG A 543 22.50 -18.59 -7.11
C ARG A 543 22.72 -20.05 -7.52
N ASP A 544 22.39 -20.98 -6.61
CA ASP A 544 22.64 -22.42 -6.81
C ASP A 544 21.80 -23.02 -7.95
N THR A 545 20.71 -22.37 -8.35
CA THR A 545 19.91 -22.70 -9.54
C THR A 545 20.55 -22.20 -10.85
N GLY A 546 21.75 -21.61 -10.81
CA GLY A 546 22.49 -21.17 -12.00
C GLY A 546 22.19 -19.73 -12.41
N ASN A 547 21.94 -18.86 -11.45
CA ASN A 547 21.72 -17.42 -11.65
C ASN A 547 22.86 -16.58 -11.07
N THR A 548 23.11 -15.41 -11.66
CA THR A 548 23.98 -14.39 -11.06
C THR A 548 23.12 -13.51 -10.18
N VAL A 549 23.48 -13.36 -8.90
CA VAL A 549 22.73 -12.54 -7.94
C VAL A 549 23.63 -11.38 -7.48
N ILE A 550 23.27 -10.16 -7.86
CA ILE A 550 23.97 -8.92 -7.46
C ILE A 550 23.10 -8.20 -6.44
N VAL A 551 23.67 -7.92 -5.27
CA VAL A 551 22.94 -7.30 -4.17
C VAL A 551 23.69 -6.03 -3.72
N VAL A 552 23.00 -4.91 -3.71
CA VAL A 552 23.49 -3.71 -3.01
C VAL A 552 23.13 -3.87 -1.54
N GLU A 553 24.12 -4.00 -0.65
CA GLU A 553 23.89 -4.34 0.76
C GLU A 553 24.92 -3.74 1.71
N HIS A 554 24.44 -3.57 2.97
CA HIS A 554 25.23 -3.10 4.11
C HIS A 554 25.18 -4.06 5.30
N ASP A 555 24.42 -5.13 5.22
CA ASP A 555 24.27 -6.10 6.28
C ASP A 555 25.52 -7.00 6.41
N GLU A 556 26.04 -7.18 7.64
CA GLU A 556 27.23 -7.95 7.93
C GLU A 556 27.08 -9.43 7.53
N GLU A 557 25.93 -10.05 7.82
CA GLU A 557 25.67 -11.47 7.47
C GLU A 557 25.59 -11.65 5.96
N ALA A 558 24.99 -10.71 5.25
CA ALA A 558 24.85 -10.74 3.79
C ALA A 558 26.23 -10.62 3.11
N ILE A 559 27.06 -9.70 3.56
CA ILE A 559 28.42 -9.52 3.02
C ILE A 559 29.27 -10.76 3.32
N ALA A 560 29.21 -11.30 4.54
CA ALA A 560 29.97 -12.48 4.93
C ALA A 560 29.57 -13.78 4.20
N ALA A 561 28.30 -13.89 3.79
CA ALA A 561 27.76 -15.04 3.07
C ALA A 561 27.96 -14.96 1.55
N SER A 562 28.43 -13.85 1.01
CA SER A 562 28.62 -13.66 -0.43
C SER A 562 29.85 -14.38 -0.98
N ASP A 563 29.83 -14.69 -2.27
CA ASP A 563 30.99 -15.27 -2.96
C ASP A 563 32.01 -14.19 -3.39
N HIS A 564 31.50 -12.99 -3.68
CA HIS A 564 32.32 -11.88 -4.16
C HIS A 564 31.76 -10.53 -3.63
N VAL A 565 32.65 -9.65 -3.22
CA VAL A 565 32.30 -8.32 -2.72
C VAL A 565 33.01 -7.25 -3.54
N VAL A 566 32.28 -6.17 -3.83
CA VAL A 566 32.82 -4.94 -4.44
C VAL A 566 32.59 -3.80 -3.46
N ASP A 567 33.63 -3.24 -2.90
CA ASP A 567 33.59 -2.11 -1.96
C ASP A 567 33.87 -0.80 -2.69
N LEU A 568 32.85 0.07 -2.75
CA LEU A 568 32.89 1.37 -3.42
C LEU A 568 33.16 2.52 -2.43
N GLY A 569 34.05 3.42 -2.83
CA GLY A 569 34.42 4.56 -1.99
C GLY A 569 35.41 5.48 -2.69
N PRO A 570 36.40 6.04 -1.95
CA PRO A 570 36.56 6.00 -0.48
C PRO A 570 35.59 6.90 0.29
N GLY A 571 34.90 7.81 -0.38
CA GLY A 571 33.92 8.75 0.20
C GLY A 571 32.57 8.73 -0.48
N ALA A 572 31.81 9.81 -0.31
CA ALA A 572 30.49 10.00 -0.92
C ALA A 572 30.54 11.06 -2.03
N GLY A 573 29.58 11.05 -2.96
CA GLY A 573 29.46 12.04 -4.03
C GLY A 573 30.73 12.13 -4.89
N VAL A 574 31.26 13.35 -5.01
CA VAL A 574 32.51 13.60 -5.76
C VAL A 574 33.74 12.90 -5.19
N HIS A 575 33.74 12.49 -3.93
CA HIS A 575 34.84 11.75 -3.30
C HIS A 575 34.65 10.23 -3.38
N GLY A 576 33.53 9.75 -3.97
CA GLY A 576 33.21 8.35 -4.20
C GLY A 576 33.54 7.89 -5.62
N GLY A 577 32.85 6.87 -6.07
CA GLY A 577 32.89 6.39 -7.44
C GLY A 577 34.13 5.63 -7.84
N GLN A 578 34.89 5.08 -6.87
CA GLN A 578 36.05 4.23 -7.12
C GLN A 578 35.90 2.88 -6.44
N ILE A 579 36.51 1.84 -6.99
CA ILE A 579 36.62 0.54 -6.33
C ILE A 579 37.77 0.64 -5.32
N VAL A 580 37.45 0.53 -4.03
CA VAL A 580 38.43 0.52 -2.93
C VAL A 580 39.02 -0.87 -2.78
N ALA A 581 38.18 -1.89 -2.86
CA ALA A 581 38.59 -3.29 -2.79
C ALA A 581 37.56 -4.16 -3.50
N GLN A 582 38.01 -5.31 -4.04
CA GLN A 582 37.14 -6.36 -4.58
C GLN A 582 37.74 -7.74 -4.29
N GLY A 583 36.91 -8.75 -4.17
CA GLY A 583 37.32 -10.12 -3.90
C GLY A 583 36.38 -10.85 -2.96
N THR A 584 36.87 -11.88 -2.31
CA THR A 584 36.13 -12.61 -1.28
C THR A 584 35.92 -11.75 -0.02
N PRO A 585 34.94 -12.05 0.85
CA PRO A 585 34.78 -11.35 2.12
C PRO A 585 36.05 -11.32 2.97
N ALA A 586 36.85 -12.38 2.95
CA ALA A 586 38.12 -12.46 3.68
C ALA A 586 39.16 -11.45 3.14
N GLU A 587 39.26 -11.28 1.84
CA GLU A 587 40.15 -10.31 1.20
C GLU A 587 39.74 -8.88 1.53
N ILE A 588 38.42 -8.59 1.52
CA ILE A 588 37.89 -7.28 1.95
C ILE A 588 38.22 -7.00 3.41
N MET A 589 38.02 -7.98 4.32
CA MET A 589 38.38 -7.85 5.73
C MET A 589 39.89 -7.59 5.95
N ALA A 590 40.72 -8.16 5.12
CA ALA A 590 42.19 -7.94 5.18
C ALA A 590 42.63 -6.59 4.59
N HIS A 591 41.83 -5.97 3.70
CA HIS A 591 42.21 -4.77 3.00
C HIS A 591 42.27 -3.54 3.93
N PRO A 592 43.43 -2.84 4.04
CA PRO A 592 43.58 -1.76 5.02
C PRO A 592 42.76 -0.51 4.71
N ALA A 593 42.55 -0.18 3.44
CA ALA A 593 41.81 1.00 3.01
C ALA A 593 40.29 0.80 3.01
N SER A 594 39.79 -0.43 3.02
CA SER A 594 38.36 -0.72 3.05
C SER A 594 37.76 -0.39 4.41
N ILE A 595 36.88 0.62 4.45
CA ILE A 595 36.13 0.96 5.66
C ILE A 595 35.19 -0.18 6.01
N THR A 596 34.52 -0.78 5.03
CA THR A 596 33.68 -1.97 5.20
C THR A 596 34.49 -3.11 5.83
N GLY A 597 35.68 -3.40 5.31
CA GLY A 597 36.56 -4.43 5.83
C GLY A 597 37.03 -4.15 7.27
N GLN A 598 37.23 -2.88 7.65
CA GLN A 598 37.58 -2.51 9.02
C GLN A 598 36.45 -2.80 10.02
N TYR A 599 35.18 -2.60 9.64
CA TYR A 599 34.02 -2.94 10.48
C TYR A 599 33.82 -4.45 10.56
N LEU A 600 33.81 -5.15 9.43
CA LEU A 600 33.64 -6.61 9.38
C LEU A 600 34.72 -7.37 10.16
N SER A 601 35.96 -6.92 10.11
CA SER A 601 37.09 -7.49 10.90
C SER A 601 37.07 -7.13 12.37
N GLY A 602 36.21 -6.19 12.78
CA GLY A 602 36.17 -5.67 14.17
C GLY A 602 37.26 -4.67 14.50
N ARG A 603 38.13 -4.26 13.52
CA ARG A 603 39.14 -3.20 13.72
C ARG A 603 38.48 -1.84 14.01
N LYS A 604 37.25 -1.59 13.44
CA LYS A 604 36.38 -0.51 13.83
C LYS A 604 35.07 -1.09 14.33
N GLN A 605 34.46 -0.44 15.31
CA GLN A 605 33.19 -0.81 15.87
C GLN A 605 32.41 0.44 16.28
N VAL A 606 31.06 0.36 16.26
CA VAL A 606 30.24 1.37 16.93
C VAL A 606 30.45 1.24 18.44
N PRO A 607 30.98 2.28 19.14
CA PRO A 607 31.31 2.18 20.53
C PRO A 607 30.05 2.03 21.40
N LEU A 608 30.17 1.21 22.47
CA LEU A 608 29.16 1.22 23.52
C LEU A 608 29.26 2.54 24.32
N PRO A 609 28.13 3.09 24.77
CA PRO A 609 28.14 4.24 25.64
C PRO A 609 28.86 3.87 26.96
N VAL A 610 29.78 4.70 27.41
CA VAL A 610 30.55 4.51 28.65
C VAL A 610 29.59 4.34 29.85
N ARG A 611 28.51 5.10 29.85
CA ARG A 611 27.44 5.00 30.84
C ARG A 611 26.09 5.24 30.14
N ARG A 612 25.16 4.33 30.34
CA ARG A 612 23.77 4.55 29.88
C ARG A 612 23.10 5.60 30.75
N ARG A 613 22.23 6.39 30.17
CA ARG A 613 21.40 7.31 30.93
C ARG A 613 20.36 6.49 31.69
N ALA A 614 20.31 6.62 32.99
CA ALA A 614 19.31 5.91 33.80
C ALA A 614 17.92 6.49 33.53
N ALA A 615 16.92 5.62 33.49
CA ALA A 615 15.53 6.04 33.50
C ALA A 615 15.21 6.75 34.81
N ASP A 616 14.50 7.86 34.74
CA ASP A 616 14.00 8.56 35.92
C ASP A 616 12.67 7.94 36.33
N ASP A 617 12.61 7.37 37.52
CA ASP A 617 11.43 6.67 38.04
C ASP A 617 10.17 7.57 38.14
N SER A 618 10.34 8.87 38.10
CA SER A 618 9.24 9.84 38.15
C SER A 618 8.72 10.27 36.77
N ARG A 619 9.44 9.97 35.67
CA ARG A 619 9.16 10.49 34.32
C ARG A 619 8.99 9.40 33.28
N TRP A 620 7.73 8.93 33.13
CA TRP A 620 7.37 7.88 32.19
C TRP A 620 6.16 8.27 31.35
N LEU A 621 6.21 7.89 30.07
CA LEU A 621 4.99 7.76 29.26
C LEU A 621 4.47 6.33 29.38
N THR A 622 3.19 6.16 29.71
CA THR A 622 2.58 4.85 29.81
C THR A 622 1.41 4.72 28.83
N ILE A 623 1.59 3.90 27.81
CA ILE A 623 0.52 3.53 26.88
C ILE A 623 -0.27 2.40 27.53
N ARG A 624 -1.60 2.58 27.71
CA ARG A 624 -2.48 1.56 28.31
C ARG A 624 -3.46 1.04 27.30
N GLY A 625 -3.59 -0.27 27.25
CA GLY A 625 -4.62 -0.95 26.49
C GLY A 625 -4.53 -0.78 24.99
N ALA A 626 -3.33 -0.76 24.39
CA ALA A 626 -3.16 -0.67 22.95
C ALA A 626 -3.69 -1.94 22.25
N ARG A 627 -4.65 -1.76 21.30
CA ARG A 627 -5.40 -2.84 20.64
C ARG A 627 -5.45 -2.67 19.12
N GLY A 628 -4.63 -1.80 18.55
CA GLY A 628 -4.56 -1.60 17.10
C GLY A 628 -4.01 -2.84 16.40
N ASN A 629 -4.57 -3.18 15.25
CA ASN A 629 -4.13 -4.30 14.39
C ASN A 629 -3.92 -5.60 15.22
N ASN A 630 -2.68 -6.10 15.31
CA ASN A 630 -2.34 -7.33 16.03
C ASN A 630 -2.00 -7.14 17.51
N LEU A 631 -2.03 -5.91 18.05
CA LEU A 631 -1.69 -5.66 19.45
C LEU A 631 -2.73 -6.26 20.41
N LYS A 632 -2.26 -7.00 21.41
CA LYS A 632 -3.09 -7.78 22.36
C LYS A 632 -3.27 -7.04 23.68
N ASN A 633 -4.02 -5.92 23.68
CA ASN A 633 -4.31 -5.12 24.88
C ASN A 633 -3.04 -4.74 25.65
N LEU A 634 -2.08 -4.18 24.92
CA LEU A 634 -0.70 -4.00 25.39
C LEU A 634 -0.59 -2.78 26.32
N THR A 635 0.12 -2.95 27.44
CA THR A 635 0.55 -1.84 28.29
C THR A 635 2.08 -1.75 28.21
N VAL A 636 2.61 -0.58 27.82
CA VAL A 636 4.03 -0.33 27.62
C VAL A 636 4.45 0.95 28.30
N ARG A 637 5.63 0.97 28.91
CA ARG A 637 6.20 2.14 29.57
C ARG A 637 7.45 2.61 28.83
N ILE A 638 7.53 3.90 28.55
CA ILE A 638 8.63 4.55 27.85
C ILE A 638 9.23 5.61 28.79
N PRO A 639 10.50 5.48 29.20
CA PRO A 639 11.13 6.47 30.05
C PRO A 639 11.43 7.77 29.27
N LEU A 640 11.19 8.92 29.90
CA LEU A 640 11.44 10.23 29.31
C LEU A 640 12.90 10.67 29.45
N GLY A 641 13.37 11.45 28.49
CA GLY A 641 14.73 12.02 28.50
C GLY A 641 15.84 11.01 28.15
N VAL A 642 15.50 9.86 27.58
CA VAL A 642 16.42 8.80 27.17
C VAL A 642 16.15 8.36 25.74
N MET A 643 17.02 7.55 25.16
CA MET A 643 16.84 6.91 23.86
C MET A 643 16.25 5.49 24.07
N THR A 644 14.98 5.32 23.68
CA THR A 644 14.28 4.03 23.72
C THR A 644 14.24 3.41 22.34
N CYS A 645 14.69 2.17 22.21
CA CYS A 645 14.59 1.38 20.98
C CYS A 645 13.42 0.39 21.07
N VAL A 646 12.48 0.47 20.13
CA VAL A 646 11.39 -0.50 19.97
C VAL A 646 11.79 -1.49 18.88
N THR A 647 11.92 -2.75 19.26
CA THR A 647 12.44 -3.82 18.42
C THR A 647 11.52 -5.05 18.43
N GLY A 648 11.89 -6.09 17.71
CA GLY A 648 11.15 -7.34 17.58
C GLY A 648 11.05 -7.83 16.15
N VAL A 649 10.59 -9.05 15.94
CA VAL A 649 10.47 -9.68 14.63
C VAL A 649 9.58 -8.87 13.68
N SER A 650 9.71 -9.12 12.36
CA SER A 650 8.88 -8.46 11.35
C SER A 650 7.40 -8.78 11.59
N GLY A 651 6.52 -7.75 11.47
CA GLY A 651 5.09 -7.91 11.73
C GLY A 651 4.68 -8.05 13.21
N SER A 652 5.59 -7.85 14.19
CA SER A 652 5.27 -7.97 15.63
C SER A 652 4.39 -6.85 16.20
N GLY A 653 4.12 -5.77 15.43
CA GLY A 653 3.26 -4.66 15.83
C GLY A 653 4.00 -3.38 16.26
N LYS A 654 5.32 -3.25 15.98
CA LYS A 654 6.14 -2.07 16.32
C LYS A 654 5.57 -0.76 15.79
N SER A 655 5.32 -0.69 14.48
CA SER A 655 4.77 0.52 13.84
C SER A 655 3.36 0.84 14.33
N THR A 656 2.54 -0.18 14.60
CA THR A 656 1.21 0.01 15.19
C THR A 656 1.29 0.61 16.60
N LEU A 657 2.25 0.17 17.42
CA LEU A 657 2.44 0.72 18.77
C LEU A 657 2.99 2.16 18.72
N VAL A 658 4.03 2.39 17.90
CA VAL A 658 4.76 3.66 17.91
C VAL A 658 4.12 4.69 16.98
N ASN A 659 3.87 4.34 15.70
CA ASN A 659 3.37 5.30 14.71
C ASN A 659 1.86 5.48 14.83
N ASP A 660 1.09 4.37 14.83
CA ASP A 660 -0.37 4.46 14.78
C ASP A 660 -1.01 4.74 16.15
N THR A 661 -0.35 4.35 17.27
CA THR A 661 -0.87 4.59 18.62
C THR A 661 -0.18 5.77 19.30
N LEU A 662 1.12 5.67 19.59
CA LEU A 662 1.86 6.70 20.36
C LEU A 662 1.89 8.03 19.62
N TYR A 663 2.38 8.04 18.37
CA TYR A 663 2.55 9.27 17.61
C TYR A 663 1.21 9.97 17.35
N LEU A 664 0.23 9.26 16.79
CA LEU A 664 -1.04 9.88 16.42
C LEU A 664 -1.83 10.39 17.64
N TYR A 665 -1.85 9.63 18.75
CA TYR A 665 -2.47 10.08 20.00
C TYR A 665 -1.78 11.32 20.56
N THR A 666 -0.45 11.32 20.63
CA THR A 666 0.30 12.45 21.18
C THR A 666 0.24 13.67 20.27
N ALA A 667 0.26 13.50 18.94
CA ALA A 667 0.10 14.58 17.98
C ALA A 667 -1.28 15.25 18.09
N GLU A 668 -2.33 14.47 18.29
CA GLU A 668 -3.68 14.99 18.52
C GLU A 668 -3.74 15.85 19.80
N LYS A 669 -3.17 15.36 20.90
CA LYS A 669 -3.20 16.04 22.20
C LYS A 669 -2.26 17.24 22.30
N LEU A 670 -1.02 17.13 21.81
CA LEU A 670 0.02 18.16 22.00
C LEU A 670 0.11 19.15 20.85
N ASN A 671 -0.02 18.69 19.61
CA ASN A 671 0.12 19.54 18.42
C ASN A 671 -1.23 20.06 17.90
N GLY A 672 -2.35 19.61 18.48
CA GLY A 672 -3.71 20.01 18.07
C GLY A 672 -4.10 19.56 16.66
N SER A 673 -3.32 18.66 16.04
CA SER A 673 -3.59 18.18 14.68
C SER A 673 -3.03 16.78 14.46
N SER A 674 -3.93 15.82 14.20
CA SER A 674 -3.60 14.54 13.57
C SER A 674 -4.40 14.41 12.28
N GLU A 675 -3.77 14.03 11.16
CA GLU A 675 -4.48 13.82 9.88
C GLU A 675 -5.30 12.52 9.88
N THR A 676 -4.95 11.57 10.72
CA THR A 676 -5.61 10.28 10.89
C THR A 676 -5.92 10.03 12.38
N PRO A 677 -7.02 9.33 12.70
CA PRO A 677 -7.29 8.92 14.07
C PRO A 677 -6.23 7.92 14.55
N HIS A 678 -5.91 7.98 15.83
CA HIS A 678 -4.98 7.02 16.44
C HIS A 678 -5.60 5.62 16.55
N SER A 679 -4.76 4.60 16.60
CA SER A 679 -5.21 3.23 16.88
C SER A 679 -5.85 3.10 18.26
N PRO A 680 -6.80 2.16 18.44
CA PRO A 680 -7.51 2.02 19.72
C PRO A 680 -6.57 1.75 20.90
N CYS A 681 -6.62 2.61 21.91
CA CYS A 681 -5.97 2.46 23.21
C CYS A 681 -6.85 3.08 24.30
N ASP A 682 -6.64 2.73 25.57
CA ASP A 682 -7.43 3.30 26.66
C ASP A 682 -7.00 4.75 26.92
N ARG A 683 -5.70 4.98 27.14
CA ARG A 683 -5.10 6.30 27.34
C ARG A 683 -3.59 6.23 27.32
N ILE A 684 -2.94 7.40 27.20
CA ILE A 684 -1.51 7.57 27.40
C ILE A 684 -1.29 8.54 28.56
N ASP A 685 -0.68 8.03 29.64
CA ASP A 685 -0.35 8.82 30.84
C ASP A 685 1.05 9.46 30.71
N GLY A 686 1.27 10.60 31.37
CA GLY A 686 2.58 11.28 31.44
C GLY A 686 2.86 12.29 30.34
N LEU A 687 1.85 12.65 29.53
CA LEU A 687 2.00 13.62 28.45
C LEU A 687 2.30 15.04 28.92
N ASP A 688 1.94 15.39 30.16
CA ASP A 688 2.19 16.74 30.74
C ASP A 688 3.68 17.10 30.79
N SER A 689 4.56 16.09 30.70
CA SER A 689 6.03 16.27 30.67
C SER A 689 6.60 16.43 29.27
N VAL A 690 5.76 16.49 28.23
CA VAL A 690 6.15 16.60 26.82
C VAL A 690 5.50 17.81 26.17
N ASP A 691 6.32 18.70 25.58
CA ASP A 691 5.80 19.91 24.94
C ASP A 691 5.21 19.66 23.56
N ARG A 692 5.80 18.76 22.81
CA ARG A 692 5.40 18.38 21.44
C ARG A 692 5.96 17.05 21.00
N VAL A 693 5.36 16.47 19.98
CA VAL A 693 5.85 15.27 19.30
C VAL A 693 6.27 15.59 17.86
N ILE A 694 7.36 14.97 17.40
CA ILE A 694 7.89 15.12 16.04
C ILE A 694 8.16 13.74 15.46
N ASP A 695 7.50 13.45 14.31
CA ASP A 695 7.75 12.26 13.53
C ASP A 695 8.84 12.53 12.47
N ILE A 696 9.85 11.68 12.45
CA ILE A 696 10.94 11.68 11.48
C ILE A 696 10.85 10.36 10.69
N SER A 697 9.87 10.29 9.79
CA SER A 697 9.60 9.15 8.92
C SER A 697 10.41 9.20 7.62
N GLN A 698 10.46 8.07 6.92
CA GLN A 698 11.09 7.94 5.60
C GLN A 698 10.28 8.57 4.45
N SER A 699 9.10 9.11 4.73
CA SER A 699 8.25 9.76 3.73
C SER A 699 9.01 10.91 3.04
N PRO A 700 8.81 11.14 1.73
CA PRO A 700 9.46 12.22 1.00
C PRO A 700 9.27 13.59 1.66
N ILE A 701 10.27 14.47 1.58
CA ILE A 701 10.19 15.86 2.08
C ILE A 701 9.26 16.77 1.25
N GLY A 702 8.70 16.24 0.17
CA GLY A 702 7.72 16.87 -0.70
C GLY A 702 7.38 16.01 -1.89
N ARG A 703 6.20 16.24 -2.48
CA ARG A 703 5.67 15.43 -3.59
C ARG A 703 5.88 16.07 -4.98
N THR A 704 6.45 17.26 -5.03
CA THR A 704 6.64 18.01 -6.28
C THR A 704 8.12 18.27 -6.56
N PRO A 705 8.53 18.45 -7.83
CA PRO A 705 9.89 18.82 -8.21
C PRO A 705 10.39 20.14 -7.58
N ARG A 706 9.50 20.97 -7.03
CA ARG A 706 9.84 22.23 -6.35
C ARG A 706 10.35 22.05 -4.94
N SER A 707 10.03 20.90 -4.32
CA SER A 707 10.54 20.58 -2.99
C SER A 707 11.99 20.10 -3.09
N ASN A 708 12.84 20.67 -2.25
CA ASN A 708 14.28 20.32 -2.18
C ASN A 708 14.82 20.53 -0.76
N PRO A 709 16.04 20.05 -0.44
CA PRO A 709 16.65 20.21 0.88
C PRO A 709 16.71 21.67 1.36
N ALA A 710 17.06 22.62 0.47
CA ALA A 710 17.16 24.03 0.83
C ALA A 710 15.81 24.65 1.23
N THR A 711 14.73 24.31 0.53
CA THR A 711 13.38 24.80 0.87
C THR A 711 12.85 24.16 2.14
N TYR A 712 13.05 22.86 2.30
CA TYR A 712 12.52 22.12 3.45
C TYR A 712 13.18 22.52 4.78
N THR A 713 14.50 22.71 4.80
CA THR A 713 15.24 23.15 6.00
C THR A 713 15.08 24.65 6.26
N GLY A 714 14.41 25.39 5.38
CA GLY A 714 14.27 26.84 5.46
C GLY A 714 15.58 27.59 5.19
N LEU A 715 16.54 26.93 4.52
CA LEU A 715 17.81 27.50 4.09
C LEU A 715 17.64 28.47 2.92
N PHE A 716 16.65 28.21 2.06
CA PHE A 716 16.45 28.96 0.82
C PHE A 716 15.98 30.40 1.05
N THR A 717 15.25 30.68 2.14
CA THR A 717 14.77 32.05 2.45
C THR A 717 15.94 33.02 2.68
N PRO A 718 16.91 32.77 3.60
CA PRO A 718 18.04 33.66 3.76
C PRO A 718 18.94 33.74 2.53
N ILE A 719 19.03 32.67 1.71
CA ILE A 719 19.75 32.73 0.42
C ILE A 719 19.08 33.73 -0.52
N ARG A 720 17.76 33.70 -0.67
CA ARG A 720 17.03 34.67 -1.52
C ARG A 720 17.16 36.11 -1.02
N GLU A 721 17.15 36.31 0.27
CA GLU A 721 17.37 37.63 0.88
C GLU A 721 18.79 38.15 0.60
N LEU A 722 19.79 37.27 0.66
CA LEU A 722 21.16 37.59 0.32
C LEU A 722 21.30 38.06 -1.14
N PHE A 723 20.69 37.31 -2.07
CA PHE A 723 20.67 37.73 -3.50
C PHE A 723 19.91 39.03 -3.73
N ALA A 724 18.79 39.26 -3.05
CA ALA A 724 18.06 40.54 -3.11
C ALA A 724 18.89 41.71 -2.53
N GLY A 725 19.81 41.43 -1.60
CA GLY A 725 20.72 42.42 -0.98
C GLY A 725 21.92 42.79 -1.86
N THR A 726 22.19 42.12 -2.99
CA THR A 726 23.31 42.44 -3.88
C THR A 726 23.14 43.85 -4.52
N GLN A 727 24.24 44.49 -4.87
CA GLN A 727 24.18 45.80 -5.52
C GLN A 727 23.39 45.79 -6.81
N GLU A 728 23.56 44.75 -7.62
CA GLU A 728 22.85 44.57 -8.88
C GLU A 728 21.34 44.38 -8.69
N SER A 729 20.91 43.60 -7.69
CA SER A 729 19.50 43.42 -7.36
C SER A 729 18.86 44.74 -6.91
N ARG A 730 19.58 45.51 -6.07
CA ARG A 730 19.08 46.81 -5.60
C ARG A 730 18.92 47.82 -6.75
N SER A 731 19.89 47.87 -7.68
CA SER A 731 19.82 48.77 -8.86
C SER A 731 18.66 48.43 -9.78
N ARG A 732 18.31 47.13 -9.88
CA ARG A 732 17.17 46.64 -10.70
C ARG A 732 15.83 46.59 -9.94
N GLY A 733 15.79 46.93 -8.66
CA GLY A 733 14.60 46.88 -7.80
C GLY A 733 14.12 45.45 -7.51
N TYR A 734 15.01 44.46 -7.58
CA TYR A 734 14.67 43.05 -7.35
C TYR A 734 14.54 42.75 -5.85
N LYS A 735 13.38 42.23 -5.44
CA LYS A 735 13.09 41.78 -4.09
C LYS A 735 13.31 40.27 -3.95
N SER A 736 13.27 39.72 -2.73
CA SER A 736 13.48 38.29 -2.47
C SER A 736 12.51 37.36 -3.23
N GLY A 737 11.31 37.85 -3.61
CA GLY A 737 10.36 37.12 -4.44
C GLY A 737 10.87 36.83 -5.87
N ARG A 738 11.76 37.68 -6.42
CA ARG A 738 12.39 37.51 -7.74
C ARG A 738 13.23 36.23 -7.79
N PHE A 739 13.85 35.87 -6.68
CA PHE A 739 14.70 34.70 -6.52
C PHE A 739 13.93 33.45 -6.06
N SER A 740 12.60 33.48 -6.09
CA SER A 740 11.74 32.32 -5.80
C SER A 740 11.28 31.65 -7.11
N PHE A 741 11.56 30.38 -7.26
CA PHE A 741 11.04 29.58 -8.38
C PHE A 741 9.53 29.25 -8.22
N ASN A 742 8.90 29.56 -7.08
CA ASN A 742 7.46 29.34 -6.85
C ASN A 742 6.61 30.56 -7.24
N VAL A 743 7.23 31.75 -7.41
CA VAL A 743 6.52 33.01 -7.65
C VAL A 743 6.81 33.51 -9.05
N LYS A 744 5.78 34.04 -9.74
CA LYS A 744 5.92 34.68 -11.04
C LYS A 744 6.89 35.88 -10.98
N GLY A 745 7.60 36.13 -12.08
CA GLY A 745 8.49 37.27 -12.27
C GLY A 745 9.96 36.91 -12.38
N GLY A 746 10.48 35.93 -11.63
CA GLY A 746 11.90 35.50 -11.74
C GLY A 746 12.09 34.07 -12.20
N ARG A 747 11.06 33.26 -12.15
CA ARG A 747 11.08 31.86 -12.58
C ARG A 747 10.98 31.71 -14.10
N CYS A 748 11.42 30.61 -14.61
CA CYS A 748 11.10 30.19 -15.99
C CYS A 748 9.60 29.90 -16.10
N GLU A 749 8.89 30.60 -16.97
CA GLU A 749 7.45 30.41 -17.13
C GLU A 749 7.09 29.16 -17.96
N ALA A 750 8.00 28.65 -18.80
CA ALA A 750 7.79 27.42 -19.56
C ALA A 750 7.61 26.18 -18.64
N CYS A 751 8.52 26.03 -17.67
CA CYS A 751 8.43 24.95 -16.67
C CYS A 751 7.84 25.44 -15.33
N GLN A 752 7.40 26.67 -15.24
CA GLN A 752 6.87 27.30 -14.03
C GLN A 752 7.76 27.18 -12.79
N GLY A 753 9.10 27.07 -13.01
CA GLY A 753 10.11 26.94 -11.97
C GLY A 753 10.43 25.50 -11.56
N ASP A 754 9.84 24.48 -12.17
CA ASP A 754 10.13 23.07 -11.90
C ASP A 754 11.54 22.66 -12.40
N GLY A 755 12.03 23.33 -13.44
CA GLY A 755 13.29 22.97 -14.13
C GLY A 755 13.10 21.78 -15.09
N VAL A 756 12.02 21.05 -14.97
CA VAL A 756 11.66 19.87 -15.77
C VAL A 756 10.24 20.02 -16.32
N LEU A 757 9.95 19.39 -17.45
CA LEU A 757 8.62 19.24 -18.02
C LEU A 757 8.15 17.81 -17.74
N ARG A 758 6.95 17.68 -17.21
CA ARG A 758 6.29 16.39 -17.00
C ARG A 758 5.62 15.98 -18.31
N VAL A 759 5.99 14.82 -18.83
CA VAL A 759 5.33 14.18 -19.95
C VAL A 759 4.44 13.05 -19.37
N GLU A 760 3.13 13.24 -19.44
CA GLU A 760 2.18 12.25 -18.96
C GLU A 760 2.11 11.06 -19.93
N MET A 761 2.43 9.88 -19.43
CA MET A 761 2.40 8.62 -20.17
C MET A 761 1.23 7.78 -19.67
N HIS A 762 0.07 7.81 -20.33
CA HIS A 762 -1.21 7.23 -19.86
C HIS A 762 -1.15 5.80 -19.32
N PHE A 763 -0.20 4.98 -19.77
CA PHE A 763 -0.05 3.57 -19.33
C PHE A 763 1.32 3.27 -18.70
N LEU A 764 2.24 4.25 -18.68
CA LEU A 764 3.59 4.13 -18.14
C LEU A 764 3.81 5.22 -17.07
N PRO A 765 4.82 5.09 -16.20
CA PRO A 765 5.19 6.16 -15.29
C PRO A 765 5.51 7.45 -16.04
N ASP A 766 5.11 8.60 -15.48
CA ASP A 766 5.41 9.90 -16.06
C ASP A 766 6.91 10.13 -16.21
N VAL A 767 7.30 10.68 -17.34
CA VAL A 767 8.70 11.02 -17.65
C VAL A 767 8.93 12.50 -17.38
N TYR A 768 10.02 12.81 -16.68
CA TYR A 768 10.44 14.19 -16.42
C TYR A 768 11.65 14.54 -17.30
N VAL A 769 11.46 15.48 -18.22
CA VAL A 769 12.51 15.92 -19.16
C VAL A 769 12.98 17.30 -18.77
N PRO A 770 14.30 17.60 -18.80
CA PRO A 770 14.80 18.96 -18.57
C PRO A 770 14.10 19.99 -19.47
N CYS A 771 13.74 21.13 -18.90
CA CYS A 771 13.06 22.19 -19.65
C CYS A 771 13.99 22.79 -20.71
N ASP A 772 13.61 22.79 -21.98
CA ASP A 772 14.41 23.29 -23.11
C ASP A 772 14.72 24.77 -23.00
N VAL A 773 13.84 25.57 -22.36
CA VAL A 773 13.98 27.03 -22.24
C VAL A 773 15.02 27.39 -21.19
N CYS A 774 14.92 26.83 -19.99
CA CYS A 774 15.84 27.15 -18.90
C CYS A 774 16.94 26.10 -18.71
N LYS A 775 16.93 25.00 -19.46
CA LYS A 775 17.91 23.90 -19.38
C LYS A 775 18.11 23.39 -17.93
N GLY A 776 17.02 23.24 -17.20
CA GLY A 776 17.05 22.79 -15.80
C GLY A 776 17.25 23.88 -14.76
N GLN A 777 17.65 25.10 -15.16
CA GLN A 777 18.06 26.18 -14.23
C GLN A 777 16.90 26.83 -13.44
N ARG A 778 15.64 26.54 -13.74
CA ARG A 778 14.43 26.99 -13.01
C ARG A 778 14.06 28.46 -13.13
N TYR A 779 15.00 29.35 -13.53
CA TYR A 779 14.83 30.81 -13.59
C TYR A 779 14.89 31.36 -15.00
N ASN A 780 14.42 32.59 -15.16
CA ASN A 780 14.61 33.34 -16.39
C ASN A 780 16.02 33.95 -16.46
N ARG A 781 16.42 34.38 -17.65
CA ARG A 781 17.77 34.86 -17.93
C ARG A 781 18.17 36.05 -17.05
N GLU A 782 17.27 37.01 -16.87
CA GLU A 782 17.53 38.23 -16.12
C GLU A 782 17.80 37.98 -14.64
N THR A 783 17.13 36.95 -14.07
CA THR A 783 17.37 36.55 -12.66
C THR A 783 18.73 35.86 -12.53
N LEU A 784 19.15 35.08 -13.56
CA LEU A 784 20.43 34.36 -13.58
C LEU A 784 21.65 35.27 -13.78
N GLU A 785 21.45 36.50 -14.25
CA GLU A 785 22.51 37.48 -14.35
C GLU A 785 23.02 37.98 -12.99
N VAL A 786 22.14 38.00 -12.00
CA VAL A 786 22.52 38.42 -10.64
C VAL A 786 23.42 37.38 -9.99
N ARG A 787 24.57 37.84 -9.48
CA ARG A 787 25.61 36.99 -8.91
C ARG A 787 26.02 37.42 -7.49
N TYR A 788 26.27 36.42 -6.65
CA TYR A 788 26.89 36.58 -5.35
C TYR A 788 28.18 35.75 -5.34
N LYS A 789 29.34 36.37 -5.05
CA LYS A 789 30.66 35.72 -5.14
C LYS A 789 30.86 34.93 -6.46
N GLY A 790 30.40 35.50 -7.58
CA GLY A 790 30.56 34.91 -8.91
C GLY A 790 29.52 33.82 -9.28
N LYS A 791 28.67 33.37 -8.38
CA LYS A 791 27.66 32.34 -8.60
C LYS A 791 26.24 32.95 -8.66
N ASN A 792 25.41 32.49 -9.60
CA ASN A 792 24.00 32.84 -9.65
C ASN A 792 23.16 31.92 -8.73
N ILE A 793 21.85 32.19 -8.60
CA ILE A 793 20.97 31.44 -7.70
C ILE A 793 20.81 29.97 -8.11
N SER A 794 20.86 29.64 -9.41
CA SER A 794 20.84 28.25 -9.88
C SER A 794 22.13 27.52 -9.51
N ASN A 795 23.29 28.15 -9.75
CA ASN A 795 24.56 27.55 -9.36
C ASN A 795 24.63 27.24 -7.85
N VAL A 796 23.99 28.09 -7.01
CA VAL A 796 23.89 27.84 -5.56
C VAL A 796 23.00 26.64 -5.26
N LEU A 797 21.90 26.44 -5.97
CA LEU A 797 21.06 25.25 -5.82
C LEU A 797 21.78 23.97 -6.28
N ASP A 798 22.66 24.07 -7.26
CA ASP A 798 23.46 22.95 -7.77
C ASP A 798 24.66 22.60 -6.88
N MET A 799 25.02 23.46 -5.91
CA MET A 799 26.08 23.15 -4.93
C MET A 799 25.69 21.99 -4.04
N THR A 800 26.67 21.15 -3.73
CA THR A 800 26.58 20.20 -2.62
C THR A 800 26.56 20.94 -1.28
N VAL A 801 26.10 20.28 -0.22
CA VAL A 801 26.15 20.84 1.14
C VAL A 801 27.60 21.13 1.53
N GLU A 802 28.54 20.26 1.12
CA GLU A 802 29.98 20.42 1.37
C GLU A 802 30.56 21.67 0.71
N ASP A 803 30.23 21.95 -0.55
CA ASP A 803 30.66 23.15 -1.29
C ASP A 803 29.99 24.42 -0.75
N ALA A 804 28.72 24.30 -0.34
CA ALA A 804 27.96 25.45 0.14
C ALA A 804 28.41 25.94 1.51
N LEU A 805 28.90 25.04 2.39
CA LEU A 805 29.31 25.39 3.74
C LEU A 805 30.45 26.42 3.77
N PRO A 806 31.60 26.26 3.08
CA PRO A 806 32.65 27.27 3.00
C PRO A 806 32.20 28.51 2.23
N PHE A 807 31.36 28.37 1.21
CA PHE A 807 30.83 29.49 0.42
C PHE A 807 30.01 30.48 1.27
N PHE A 808 29.21 29.97 2.19
CA PHE A 808 28.34 30.74 3.08
C PHE A 808 28.85 30.83 4.52
N ALA A 809 30.11 30.48 4.80
CA ALA A 809 30.65 30.45 6.16
C ALA A 809 30.48 31.77 6.94
N ALA A 810 30.54 32.93 6.23
CA ALA A 810 30.39 34.26 6.85
C ALA A 810 28.91 34.66 7.09
N ILE A 811 27.93 33.84 6.75
CA ILE A 811 26.50 34.17 6.85
C ILE A 811 25.84 33.41 8.02
N PRO A 812 25.59 34.10 9.16
CA PRO A 812 25.15 33.44 10.40
C PRO A 812 23.76 32.73 10.29
N MET A 813 22.93 33.15 9.35
CA MET A 813 21.60 32.53 9.11
C MET A 813 21.66 31.28 8.24
N ILE A 814 22.78 31.02 7.54
CA ILE A 814 22.95 29.94 6.56
C ILE A 814 23.91 28.89 7.09
N ALA A 815 25.09 29.27 7.53
CA ALA A 815 26.18 28.37 7.94
C ALA A 815 25.77 27.31 9.00
N PRO A 816 25.04 27.63 10.07
CA PRO A 816 24.63 26.62 11.06
C PRO A 816 23.72 25.56 10.50
N LYS A 817 22.83 25.91 9.56
CA LYS A 817 21.91 24.96 8.93
C LYS A 817 22.65 24.02 7.96
N LEU A 818 23.65 24.52 7.24
CA LEU A 818 24.53 23.70 6.42
C LEU A 818 25.36 22.75 7.29
N GLN A 819 25.85 23.24 8.43
CA GLN A 819 26.59 22.44 9.39
C GLN A 819 25.77 21.27 9.93
N THR A 820 24.47 21.48 10.24
CA THR A 820 23.59 20.36 10.66
C THR A 820 23.36 19.33 9.55
N LEU A 821 23.28 19.76 8.27
CA LEU A 821 23.21 18.84 7.13
C LEU A 821 24.51 18.04 6.97
N MET A 822 25.65 18.63 7.22
CA MET A 822 26.96 17.92 7.25
C MET A 822 26.99 16.87 8.37
N GLU A 823 26.57 17.25 9.58
CA GLU A 823 26.61 16.40 10.76
C GLU A 823 25.71 15.13 10.60
N VAL A 824 24.61 15.22 9.88
CA VAL A 824 23.76 14.07 9.57
C VAL A 824 24.26 13.25 8.37
N GLY A 825 25.44 13.53 7.83
CA GLY A 825 26.06 12.75 6.74
C GLY A 825 25.48 13.03 5.36
N LEU A 826 24.99 14.24 5.08
CA LEU A 826 24.41 14.66 3.78
C LEU A 826 25.35 15.60 3.01
N SER A 827 26.66 15.47 3.18
CA SER A 827 27.69 16.33 2.53
C SER A 827 27.56 16.38 1.02
N TYR A 828 27.21 15.25 0.40
CA TYR A 828 27.15 15.04 -1.05
C TYR A 828 25.84 15.49 -1.70
N VAL A 829 24.79 15.74 -0.91
CA VAL A 829 23.46 16.11 -1.43
C VAL A 829 23.47 17.55 -1.94
N GLN A 830 22.89 17.81 -3.12
CA GLN A 830 22.75 19.16 -3.65
C GLN A 830 21.62 19.91 -2.97
N LEU A 831 21.81 21.23 -2.72
CA LEU A 831 20.82 22.08 -2.08
C LEU A 831 19.47 22.12 -2.81
N GLY A 832 19.52 22.11 -4.15
CA GLY A 832 18.35 22.13 -5.03
C GLY A 832 17.91 20.75 -5.52
N GLN A 833 18.47 19.65 -4.99
CA GLN A 833 18.10 18.29 -5.40
C GLN A 833 16.59 18.05 -5.19
N ASN A 834 15.96 17.52 -6.22
CA ASN A 834 14.53 17.24 -6.18
C ASN A 834 14.17 16.26 -5.06
N ALA A 835 13.14 16.56 -4.28
CA ALA A 835 12.67 15.70 -3.19
C ALA A 835 12.30 14.27 -3.62
N THR A 836 11.86 14.11 -4.88
CA THR A 836 11.47 12.79 -5.43
C THR A 836 12.66 11.91 -5.82
N THR A 837 13.87 12.49 -5.91
CA THR A 837 15.11 11.75 -6.22
C THR A 837 15.90 11.38 -4.96
N LEU A 838 15.49 11.86 -3.80
CA LEU A 838 16.10 11.47 -2.52
C LEU A 838 15.64 10.07 -2.11
N SER A 839 16.57 9.28 -1.59
CA SER A 839 16.21 8.01 -0.93
C SER A 839 15.41 8.27 0.36
N GLY A 840 14.69 7.26 0.86
CA GLY A 840 13.94 7.38 2.12
C GLY A 840 14.83 7.79 3.29
N GLY A 841 16.02 7.21 3.40
CA GLY A 841 17.00 7.56 4.43
C GLY A 841 17.56 8.98 4.30
N GLU A 842 17.82 9.47 3.08
CA GLU A 842 18.24 10.86 2.84
C GLU A 842 17.13 11.85 3.23
N ALA A 843 15.88 11.58 2.82
CA ALA A 843 14.74 12.41 3.19
C ALA A 843 14.58 12.49 4.72
N GLN A 844 14.74 11.38 5.43
CA GLN A 844 14.68 11.31 6.89
C GLN A 844 15.80 12.13 7.55
N ARG A 845 17.04 12.03 7.05
CA ARG A 845 18.18 12.82 7.54
C ARG A 845 18.01 14.32 7.28
N VAL A 846 17.40 14.73 6.15
CA VAL A 846 17.04 16.14 5.91
C VAL A 846 16.01 16.64 6.93
N LYS A 847 15.02 15.80 7.29
CA LYS A 847 14.06 16.12 8.36
C LYS A 847 14.75 16.28 9.71
N LEU A 848 15.66 15.36 10.04
CA LEU A 848 16.44 15.39 11.26
C LEU A 848 17.31 16.66 11.34
N ALA A 849 18.01 17.03 10.27
CA ALA A 849 18.81 18.25 10.19
C ALA A 849 17.99 19.52 10.43
N LYS A 850 16.75 19.58 9.89
CA LYS A 850 15.82 20.68 10.14
C LYS A 850 15.47 20.81 11.62
N GLU A 851 15.18 19.69 12.29
CA GLU A 851 14.85 19.71 13.72
C GLU A 851 16.05 20.09 14.59
N LEU A 852 17.23 19.58 14.28
CA LEU A 852 18.50 19.96 14.94
C LEU A 852 18.82 21.47 14.82
N SER A 853 18.42 22.08 13.69
CA SER A 853 18.68 23.51 13.47
C SER A 853 17.76 24.43 14.29
N LYS A 854 16.73 23.88 14.95
CA LYS A 854 15.81 24.62 15.82
C LYS A 854 16.35 24.68 17.26
N ARG A 855 15.92 25.71 18.01
CA ARG A 855 16.23 25.81 19.44
C ARG A 855 15.46 24.72 20.20
N ALA A 856 16.18 23.84 20.90
CA ALA A 856 15.58 22.76 21.69
C ALA A 856 14.85 23.31 22.93
N THR A 857 13.69 22.76 23.24
CA THR A 857 12.96 23.02 24.50
C THR A 857 13.39 22.07 25.62
N GLY A 858 13.99 20.93 25.28
CA GLY A 858 14.42 19.90 26.22
C GLY A 858 13.34 18.88 26.61
N ASN A 859 12.09 19.06 26.15
CA ASN A 859 10.95 18.18 26.45
C ASN A 859 10.23 17.70 25.18
N THR A 860 10.94 17.60 24.06
CA THR A 860 10.35 17.13 22.79
C THR A 860 10.45 15.60 22.70
N LEU A 861 9.36 14.95 22.27
CA LEU A 861 9.33 13.54 21.90
C LEU A 861 9.63 13.40 20.42
N TYR A 862 10.78 12.80 20.08
CA TYR A 862 11.13 12.43 18.70
C TYR A 862 10.82 10.97 18.45
N ILE A 863 10.13 10.70 17.35
CA ILE A 863 9.83 9.35 16.89
C ILE A 863 10.54 9.15 15.56
N LEU A 864 11.35 8.10 15.47
CA LEU A 864 12.09 7.72 14.26
C LEU A 864 11.74 6.29 13.86
N ASP A 865 11.45 6.10 12.59
CA ASP A 865 11.13 4.79 12.02
C ASP A 865 12.29 4.33 11.13
N GLU A 866 13.00 3.28 11.56
CA GLU A 866 14.14 2.64 10.88
C GLU A 866 15.17 3.65 10.32
N PRO A 867 15.75 4.54 11.14
CA PRO A 867 16.62 5.60 10.64
C PRO A 867 17.96 5.12 10.06
N THR A 868 18.31 3.85 10.21
CA THR A 868 19.54 3.25 9.65
C THR A 868 19.34 2.63 8.26
N THR A 869 18.14 2.70 7.70
CA THR A 869 17.86 2.17 6.35
C THR A 869 18.80 2.78 5.31
N GLY A 870 19.49 1.96 4.53
CA GLY A 870 20.43 2.38 3.49
C GLY A 870 21.74 2.97 3.98
N LEU A 871 22.06 2.82 5.27
CA LEU A 871 23.27 3.35 5.86
C LEU A 871 24.37 2.28 6.04
N HIS A 872 25.56 2.64 5.62
CA HIS A 872 26.75 1.90 5.96
C HIS A 872 27.09 2.02 7.45
N PHE A 873 27.80 1.06 8.03
CA PHE A 873 28.23 1.03 9.46
C PHE A 873 28.84 2.36 9.93
N HIS A 874 29.65 3.00 9.10
CA HIS A 874 30.25 4.30 9.39
C HIS A 874 29.21 5.42 9.52
N ASP A 875 28.23 5.45 8.62
CA ASP A 875 27.15 6.44 8.62
C ASP A 875 26.23 6.25 9.82
N ILE A 876 26.00 4.99 10.25
CA ILE A 876 25.27 4.64 11.47
C ILE A 876 25.98 5.20 12.70
N ALA A 877 27.30 5.05 12.78
CA ALA A 877 28.07 5.61 13.90
C ALA A 877 27.92 7.14 13.98
N GLN A 878 27.95 7.84 12.85
CA GLN A 878 27.73 9.31 12.81
C GLN A 878 26.29 9.67 13.23
N LEU A 879 25.28 8.96 12.72
CA LEU A 879 23.88 9.18 13.10
C LEU A 879 23.66 9.02 14.61
N LEU A 880 24.26 8.00 15.21
CA LEU A 880 24.16 7.77 16.66
C LEU A 880 24.71 8.93 17.49
N VAL A 881 25.81 9.53 17.06
CA VAL A 881 26.37 10.76 17.72
C VAL A 881 25.33 11.89 17.69
N VAL A 882 24.64 12.05 16.56
CA VAL A 882 23.61 13.09 16.41
C VAL A 882 22.39 12.82 17.31
N LEU A 883 21.91 11.57 17.36
CA LEU A 883 20.80 11.18 18.24
C LEU A 883 21.15 11.34 19.71
N GLN A 884 22.40 11.01 20.10
CA GLN A 884 22.88 11.22 21.46
C GLN A 884 22.92 12.71 21.83
N LYS A 885 23.39 13.60 20.92
CA LYS A 885 23.32 15.05 21.13
C LYS A 885 21.87 15.54 21.37
N LEU A 886 20.90 15.05 20.60
CA LEU A 886 19.48 15.38 20.81
C LEU A 886 18.98 14.92 22.18
N ARG A 887 19.27 13.68 22.55
CA ARG A 887 18.94 13.13 23.88
C ARG A 887 19.55 13.95 25.01
N ASP A 888 20.82 14.30 24.88
CA ASP A 888 21.59 15.03 25.93
C ASP A 888 21.04 16.44 26.17
N GLN A 889 20.31 17.00 25.20
CA GLN A 889 19.53 18.24 25.37
C GLN A 889 18.24 18.06 26.20
N GLY A 890 17.98 16.88 26.76
CA GLY A 890 16.81 16.55 27.58
C GLY A 890 15.65 15.89 26.83
N ASN A 891 15.72 15.80 25.52
CA ASN A 891 14.65 15.24 24.68
C ASN A 891 14.49 13.71 24.86
N THR A 892 13.29 13.23 24.60
CA THR A 892 12.99 11.79 24.54
C THR A 892 13.05 11.33 23.09
N ILE A 893 13.76 10.24 22.84
CA ILE A 893 13.89 9.66 21.49
C ILE A 893 13.33 8.24 21.51
N VAL A 894 12.34 7.96 20.66
CA VAL A 894 11.81 6.62 20.43
C VAL A 894 12.15 6.20 19.00
N VAL A 895 12.88 5.10 18.87
CA VAL A 895 13.36 4.59 17.58
C VAL A 895 12.82 3.19 17.35
N ILE A 896 12.15 2.97 16.22
CA ILE A 896 11.86 1.62 15.74
C ILE A 896 13.11 1.15 15.00
N GLU A 897 13.72 0.03 15.42
CA GLU A 897 14.95 -0.44 14.80
C GLU A 897 15.17 -1.95 14.89
N HIS A 898 15.92 -2.44 13.89
CA HIS A 898 16.40 -3.82 13.81
C HIS A 898 17.92 -3.92 13.84
N ASN A 899 18.61 -2.81 13.61
CA ASN A 899 20.09 -2.76 13.61
C ASN A 899 20.63 -2.94 15.02
N LEU A 900 21.45 -3.98 15.21
CA LEU A 900 21.98 -4.33 16.52
C LEU A 900 22.95 -3.27 17.09
N ASP A 901 23.63 -2.50 16.25
CA ASP A 901 24.49 -1.41 16.69
C ASP A 901 23.69 -0.27 17.33
N VAL A 902 22.50 0.03 16.79
CA VAL A 902 21.58 0.99 17.41
C VAL A 902 21.01 0.44 18.71
N ILE A 903 20.53 -0.80 18.69
CA ILE A 903 19.90 -1.45 19.85
C ILE A 903 20.90 -1.53 21.02
N LYS A 904 22.16 -1.94 20.75
CA LYS A 904 23.18 -2.03 21.83
C LYS A 904 23.54 -0.68 22.42
N THR A 905 23.36 0.44 21.71
CA THR A 905 23.66 1.80 22.19
C THR A 905 22.48 2.50 22.86
N ALA A 906 21.26 1.97 22.73
CA ALA A 906 20.05 2.52 23.35
C ALA A 906 20.13 2.49 24.89
N ASP A 907 19.46 3.43 25.57
CA ASP A 907 19.34 3.45 27.01
C ASP A 907 18.27 2.46 27.51
N TRP A 908 17.20 2.29 26.73
CA TRP A 908 16.08 1.40 27.00
C TRP A 908 15.65 0.64 25.75
N VAL A 909 15.20 -0.59 25.89
CA VAL A 909 14.72 -1.44 24.80
C VAL A 909 13.34 -1.99 25.16
N ILE A 910 12.45 -1.99 24.18
CA ILE A 910 11.11 -2.61 24.21
C ILE A 910 11.07 -3.61 23.09
N ASP A 911 10.99 -4.90 23.41
CA ASP A 911 10.98 -5.99 22.43
C ASP A 911 9.58 -6.59 22.30
N LEU A 912 9.02 -6.49 21.08
CA LEU A 912 7.69 -6.98 20.74
C LEU A 912 7.76 -8.32 19.98
N GLY A 913 6.82 -9.20 20.27
CA GLY A 913 6.77 -10.51 19.65
C GLY A 913 5.68 -11.41 20.21
N PRO A 914 5.95 -12.72 20.39
CA PRO A 914 7.17 -13.45 19.99
C PRO A 914 7.31 -13.63 18.46
N GLU A 915 6.19 -13.65 17.72
CA GLU A 915 6.11 -13.86 16.28
C GLU A 915 5.50 -12.65 15.57
N GLY A 916 5.37 -12.72 14.22
CA GLY A 916 4.65 -11.75 13.42
C GLY A 916 3.14 -12.00 13.35
N GLY A 917 2.36 -11.01 12.90
CA GLY A 917 0.92 -11.10 12.69
C GLY A 917 0.14 -11.52 13.96
N ASN A 918 -0.76 -12.47 13.83
CA ASN A 918 -1.59 -12.94 14.96
C ASN A 918 -0.80 -13.60 16.10
N GLY A 919 0.39 -14.10 15.82
CA GLY A 919 1.33 -14.65 16.82
C GLY A 919 2.10 -13.58 17.60
N GLY A 920 2.06 -12.33 17.13
CA GLY A 920 2.73 -11.16 17.70
C GLY A 920 1.86 -10.33 18.65
N GLY A 921 2.21 -9.05 18.75
CA GLY A 921 1.43 -8.06 19.49
C GLY A 921 1.53 -8.16 21.00
N GLN A 922 2.59 -8.77 21.52
CA GLN A 922 2.86 -8.91 22.96
C GLN A 922 4.20 -8.27 23.33
N LEU A 923 4.33 -7.80 24.55
CA LEU A 923 5.60 -7.39 25.14
C LEU A 923 6.39 -8.63 25.57
N VAL A 924 7.52 -8.87 24.92
CA VAL A 924 8.40 -10.01 25.22
C VAL A 924 9.44 -9.63 26.28
N ALA A 925 10.01 -8.44 26.15
CA ALA A 925 11.02 -7.92 27.06
C ALA A 925 11.01 -6.40 27.11
N GLU A 926 11.31 -5.81 28.26
CA GLU A 926 11.60 -4.38 28.43
C GLU A 926 12.77 -4.19 29.40
N GLY A 927 13.58 -3.18 29.21
CA GLY A 927 14.71 -2.86 30.07
C GLY A 927 15.92 -2.32 29.32
N THR A 928 17.07 -2.30 29.99
CA THR A 928 18.35 -1.98 29.33
C THR A 928 18.72 -3.08 28.33
N PRO A 929 19.54 -2.80 27.32
CA PRO A 929 20.01 -3.82 26.39
C PRO A 929 20.59 -5.05 27.07
N GLU A 930 21.29 -4.88 28.19
CA GLU A 930 21.85 -5.98 29.01
C GLU A 930 20.75 -6.83 29.64
N THR A 931 19.68 -6.20 30.11
CA THR A 931 18.52 -6.91 30.68
C THR A 931 17.83 -7.74 29.64
N VAL A 932 17.56 -7.15 28.45
CA VAL A 932 16.90 -7.83 27.33
C VAL A 932 17.76 -8.99 26.81
N ALA A 933 19.08 -8.83 26.73
CA ALA A 933 20.03 -9.88 26.34
C ALA A 933 19.98 -11.11 27.27
N GLY A 934 19.55 -10.95 28.53
CA GLY A 934 19.36 -12.03 29.49
C GLY A 934 18.06 -12.84 29.33
N ILE A 935 17.09 -12.33 28.52
CA ILE A 935 15.76 -12.93 28.40
C ILE A 935 15.75 -13.93 27.25
N ARG A 936 15.68 -15.23 27.54
CA ARG A 936 15.74 -16.32 26.55
C ARG A 936 14.61 -16.29 25.51
N LYS A 937 13.44 -15.73 25.84
CA LYS A 937 12.28 -15.62 24.93
C LYS A 937 12.44 -14.49 23.88
N SER A 938 13.36 -13.55 24.12
CA SER A 938 13.63 -12.44 23.20
C SER A 938 14.59 -12.88 22.11
N TYR A 939 14.13 -12.92 20.86
CA TYR A 939 15.02 -13.15 19.72
C TYR A 939 16.07 -12.04 19.61
N THR A 940 15.65 -10.79 19.76
CA THR A 940 16.57 -9.64 19.80
C THR A 940 17.64 -9.82 20.87
N GLY A 941 17.23 -10.25 22.06
CA GLY A 941 18.15 -10.52 23.19
C GLY A 941 19.18 -11.59 22.85
N GLN A 942 18.80 -12.65 22.16
CA GLN A 942 19.70 -13.73 21.74
C GLN A 942 20.81 -13.23 20.80
N TYR A 943 20.46 -12.37 19.80
CA TYR A 943 21.44 -11.78 18.89
C TYR A 943 22.28 -10.67 19.56
N LEU A 944 21.73 -9.97 20.54
CA LEU A 944 22.41 -8.88 21.25
C LEU A 944 23.47 -9.41 22.25
N ALA A 945 23.20 -10.54 22.89
CA ALA A 945 24.06 -11.09 23.96
C ALA A 945 25.53 -11.31 23.53
N PRO A 946 25.86 -11.88 22.36
CA PRO A 946 27.24 -12.03 21.90
C PRO A 946 27.96 -10.70 21.69
N LEU A 947 27.28 -9.69 21.15
CA LEU A 947 27.84 -8.38 20.86
C LEU A 947 28.19 -7.60 22.14
N LEU A 948 27.33 -7.67 23.16
CA LEU A 948 27.58 -7.04 24.46
C LEU A 948 28.74 -7.69 25.20
N LYS A 949 28.93 -9.01 25.06
CA LYS A 949 30.10 -9.74 25.62
C LYS A 949 31.39 -9.37 24.94
N LYS A 950 31.41 -9.36 23.58
CA LYS A 950 32.61 -9.04 22.78
C LYS A 950 33.14 -7.64 23.09
N ASN A 951 32.21 -6.66 23.20
CA ASN A 951 32.59 -5.25 23.50
C ASN A 951 32.96 -4.99 24.96
N ARG A 952 32.70 -5.89 25.93
CA ARG A 952 33.21 -5.79 27.30
C ARG A 952 34.62 -6.37 27.45
N ALA A 953 35.03 -7.22 26.52
CA ALA A 953 36.35 -7.84 26.53
C ALA A 953 37.41 -7.07 25.73
N ALA A 954 37.00 -6.10 24.90
CA ALA A 954 37.87 -5.14 24.20
C ALA A 954 37.94 -3.80 24.95
#